data_409d2bde3ad48f7dd6c03fbecba25be2
#
_entry.id   409d2bde3ad48f7dd6c03fbecba25be2
#
_cell.length_a   1.000
_cell.length_b   1.000
_cell.length_c   1.000
_cell.angle_alpha   90.00
_cell.angle_beta   90.00
_cell.angle_gamma   90.00
#
_symmetry.space_group_name_H-M   'P 1'
#
loop_
_entity.id
_entity.type
_entity.pdbx_description
1 polymer ?
#
loop_
_entity_poly.entity_id
_entity_poly.type
_entity_poly.pdbx_seq_one_letter_code
_entity_poly.pdbx_strand_id
1 'polypeptide(L)'
;MISTRLSGSTRRTRRLALTVASAAAAALLTASLASTVVSAAPQAETQLPETGWSASTNTAAAGGDAVSNAIDGNLNTRFSSDAVQAPGMWFQVNLGSSQNFNQIELNSGGSPGDYAVGYNVEVSSNGSSFTSVATGSGSSSPETITFAAQTAQYIRVVLTAASSGPWWSIAEFTAYSNSSGGGGTPPPTGGSLGPNVYVFTPSMSQASIQSTINTIDSQQAGNQFGTQRDALLFAPGTYGSAASPLTIPVGYYTSIAGLGQNPNQVTINGTIDAYNQCTNGDQTQCYATTNFWRSVSNLTINVAGLTGCFNGEDVWAVSQAAPMRRVHINGNFTLMDYCDGSPDWASGGFIADSQFTGGNIENGSQQQFMTRNSDLDSWTNAVWNQVFCGDPGAPAQSFAGNSGDTGGPQSYTTLGTCPTTQEEPYLYTDSSGNYNVFVPSVRSNSSGPSWVNGNTPGTSLPLSSFYVVNSASTATTINAALAAGDNLLITPGVYNISSTLNVTKADTKIVGLGFPTLIPTSGNITMNVADVSGVNISGVIFDAGPANSTALLQVGTAGSSVSHASDPDSFDDVFFRVGGAEAGSATTSFIDNSNNSLIDDVWVWRADHGAGAGSWTSDQGATGLTVNGNNVTAYGLAVEHFQQNETNWNGQGGTVIFFQNENPYEVPNQASWMASPTQDGYPSFYIPNSVTSFQGYGMGSYSYFDQGVNIENAMAFQAPHTSGVQFHDLLTVFLNGAGGIQSVINGTGPAVSLSNSGQPADLVSYP
;
A
#
# COMPACT_ATOMS: atom_id res chain seq x y z
N MET A 1 60.78 -6.60 -27.02
CA MET A 1 60.42 -5.62 -28.04
C MET A 1 58.96 -5.76 -28.38
N ILE A 2 58.30 -4.64 -28.34
CA ILE A 2 56.95 -4.33 -28.80
C ILE A 2 55.82 -4.64 -27.80
N SER A 3 55.47 -3.57 -27.16
CA SER A 3 54.30 -3.20 -26.40
C SER A 3 53.01 -3.19 -27.23
N THR A 4 51.93 -3.71 -26.68
CA THR A 4 50.59 -3.22 -27.03
C THR A 4 49.79 -3.04 -25.74
N ARG A 5 49.44 -1.80 -25.49
CA ARG A 5 48.56 -1.38 -24.39
C ARG A 5 47.13 -1.77 -24.71
N LEU A 6 46.44 -2.41 -23.76
CA LEU A 6 44.98 -2.45 -23.69
C LEU A 6 44.57 -1.74 -22.38
N SER A 7 43.84 -0.66 -22.53
CA SER A 7 43.26 0.08 -21.47
C SER A 7 42.08 -0.70 -20.90
N GLY A 8 42.23 -1.27 -19.69
CA GLY A 8 41.15 -1.85 -18.92
C GLY A 8 40.70 -0.84 -17.88
N SER A 9 39.43 -0.50 -17.91
CA SER A 9 38.78 0.24 -16.84
C SER A 9 38.65 -0.68 -15.62
N THR A 10 39.42 -0.42 -14.60
CA THR A 10 39.32 -1.10 -13.32
C THR A 10 38.12 -0.54 -12.56
N ARG A 11 37.00 -1.23 -12.61
CA ARG A 11 36.00 -1.12 -11.55
C ARG A 11 36.63 -1.64 -10.25
N ARG A 12 36.70 -0.77 -9.26
CA ARG A 12 37.17 -1.13 -7.91
C ARG A 12 36.13 -2.01 -7.24
N THR A 13 36.36 -3.30 -7.20
CA THR A 13 35.71 -4.21 -6.27
C THR A 13 36.15 -3.84 -4.85
N ARG A 14 35.32 -3.16 -4.11
CA ARG A 14 35.46 -3.04 -2.65
C ARG A 14 35.00 -4.36 -2.04
N ARG A 15 35.95 -5.12 -1.52
CA ARG A 15 35.67 -6.22 -0.60
C ARG A 15 35.15 -5.59 0.70
N LEU A 16 33.86 -5.70 0.95
CA LEU A 16 33.29 -5.50 2.29
C LEU A 16 33.30 -6.84 3.01
N ALA A 17 34.02 -6.88 4.12
CA ALA A 17 33.85 -7.95 5.10
C ALA A 17 32.47 -7.69 5.75
N LEU A 18 31.55 -8.65 5.66
CA LEU A 18 30.27 -8.63 6.36
C LEU A 18 30.52 -8.61 7.86
N THR A 19 30.47 -7.45 8.48
CA THR A 19 30.15 -7.35 9.90
C THR A 19 28.67 -7.03 9.95
N VAL A 20 27.85 -8.06 10.16
CA VAL A 20 26.43 -7.91 10.46
C VAL A 20 26.35 -7.20 11.82
N ALA A 21 25.98 -5.94 11.80
CA ALA A 21 25.59 -5.20 13.00
C ALA A 21 24.20 -4.61 12.73
N SER A 22 23.18 -5.38 13.05
CA SER A 22 21.83 -4.85 13.16
C SER A 22 21.80 -3.94 14.40
N ALA A 23 21.86 -2.65 14.20
CA ALA A 23 21.66 -1.68 15.25
C ALA A 23 20.21 -1.14 15.16
N ALA A 24 19.26 -1.89 15.69
CA ALA A 24 18.05 -1.28 16.19
C ALA A 24 18.41 -0.57 17.50
N ALA A 25 18.74 0.70 17.44
CA ALA A 25 19.00 1.53 18.62
C ALA A 25 17.65 1.95 19.22
N ALA A 26 17.17 1.19 20.20
CA ALA A 26 16.14 1.66 21.12
C ALA A 26 16.76 2.72 22.03
N ALA A 27 16.57 4.00 21.72
CA ALA A 27 16.85 5.09 22.64
C ALA A 27 15.64 5.28 23.55
N LEU A 28 15.69 4.73 24.77
CA LEU A 28 14.80 5.11 25.86
C LEU A 28 15.13 6.55 26.29
N LEU A 29 14.27 7.50 25.94
CA LEU A 29 14.15 8.79 26.61
C LEU A 29 12.76 8.88 27.21
N THR A 30 12.68 8.74 28.55
CA THR A 30 11.51 9.14 29.32
C THR A 30 11.38 10.66 29.30
N ALA A 31 10.40 11.17 28.55
CA ALA A 31 9.98 12.56 28.64
C ALA A 31 8.48 12.59 28.87
N SER A 32 8.09 13.31 29.89
CA SER A 32 6.73 13.54 30.37
C SER A 32 5.79 14.06 29.30
N LEU A 33 4.62 13.43 29.19
CA LEU A 33 3.49 13.81 28.32
C LEU A 33 2.99 15.21 28.66
N ALA A 34 3.24 16.15 27.77
CA ALA A 34 2.37 17.30 27.54
C ALA A 34 1.68 17.06 26.21
N SER A 35 0.38 16.81 26.24
CA SER A 35 -0.44 16.66 25.04
C SER A 35 -0.48 17.96 24.26
N THR A 36 0.40 18.12 23.28
CA THR A 36 0.22 19.12 22.23
C THR A 36 -0.54 18.44 21.10
N VAL A 37 -1.76 18.89 20.89
CA VAL A 37 -2.51 18.62 19.66
C VAL A 37 -1.65 19.19 18.52
N VAL A 38 -0.98 18.31 17.78
CA VAL A 38 -0.32 18.69 16.53
C VAL A 38 -1.45 18.87 15.51
N SER A 39 -1.79 20.12 15.23
CA SER A 39 -2.60 20.50 14.09
C SER A 39 -1.88 19.99 12.82
N ALA A 40 -2.58 19.22 12.01
CA ALA A 40 -2.10 18.81 10.70
C ALA A 40 -1.64 20.06 9.93
N ALA A 41 -0.49 19.98 9.28
CA ALA A 41 -0.04 21.04 8.38
C ALA A 41 -1.11 21.23 7.28
N PRO A 42 -1.44 22.48 6.91
CA PRO A 42 -2.47 22.70 5.90
C PRO A 42 -2.00 22.13 4.56
N GLN A 43 -2.86 21.33 3.94
CA GLN A 43 -2.73 20.97 2.53
C GLN A 43 -2.58 22.24 1.69
N ALA A 44 -1.73 22.20 0.68
CA ALA A 44 -1.61 23.31 -0.26
C ALA A 44 -2.92 23.42 -1.06
N GLU A 45 -3.76 24.36 -0.68
CA GLU A 45 -5.01 24.65 -1.35
C GLU A 45 -4.76 25.52 -2.58
N THR A 46 -5.46 25.23 -3.68
CA THR A 46 -5.36 26.04 -4.88
C THR A 46 -6.33 27.22 -4.78
N GLN A 47 -5.80 28.42 -4.80
CA GLN A 47 -6.61 29.64 -4.85
C GLN A 47 -7.43 29.68 -6.14
N LEU A 48 -8.73 29.94 -6.00
CA LEU A 48 -9.61 30.16 -7.16
C LEU A 48 -9.24 31.46 -7.86
N PRO A 49 -9.23 31.50 -9.21
CA PRO A 49 -8.96 32.73 -9.94
C PRO A 49 -10.10 33.75 -9.73
N GLU A 50 -9.76 34.96 -9.38
CA GLU A 50 -10.72 36.04 -9.05
C GLU A 50 -11.32 36.72 -10.29
N THR A 51 -10.89 36.33 -11.48
CA THR A 51 -11.38 36.90 -12.74
C THR A 51 -12.89 36.68 -12.89
N GLY A 52 -13.63 37.78 -12.98
CA GLY A 52 -15.09 37.79 -13.11
C GLY A 52 -15.85 37.76 -11.78
N TRP A 53 -15.13 37.87 -10.65
CA TRP A 53 -15.77 38.05 -9.35
C TRP A 53 -16.40 39.42 -9.18
N SER A 54 -17.41 39.47 -8.32
CA SER A 54 -17.99 40.75 -7.86
C SER A 54 -18.36 40.64 -6.38
N ALA A 55 -18.12 41.71 -5.63
CA ALA A 55 -18.39 41.78 -4.21
C ALA A 55 -19.56 42.74 -3.89
N SER A 56 -20.27 42.45 -2.80
CA SER A 56 -21.36 43.27 -2.27
C SER A 56 -21.45 43.16 -0.74
N THR A 57 -22.12 44.15 -0.10
CA THR A 57 -22.29 44.19 1.35
C THR A 57 -23.62 44.88 1.70
N ASN A 58 -24.13 44.67 2.93
CA ASN A 58 -25.27 45.42 3.48
C ASN A 58 -24.86 46.61 4.38
N THR A 59 -23.57 46.88 4.50
CA THR A 59 -23.07 48.00 5.28
C THR A 59 -22.47 49.08 4.36
N ALA A 60 -22.38 50.31 4.83
CA ALA A 60 -21.69 51.35 4.08
C ALA A 60 -20.20 51.05 3.99
N ALA A 61 -19.55 51.48 2.91
CA ALA A 61 -18.12 51.47 2.79
C ALA A 61 -17.55 52.82 3.19
N ALA A 62 -16.44 52.82 3.93
CA ALA A 62 -15.72 54.05 4.29
C ALA A 62 -15.20 54.78 3.03
N GLY A 63 -15.06 56.09 3.10
CA GLY A 63 -14.64 56.89 1.94
C GLY A 63 -13.27 56.44 1.37
N GLY A 64 -13.27 55.91 0.16
CA GLY A 64 -12.10 55.39 -0.53
C GLY A 64 -11.92 53.86 -0.37
N ASP A 65 -12.61 53.21 0.58
CA ASP A 65 -12.51 51.77 0.88
C ASP A 65 -13.64 51.00 0.20
N ALA A 66 -13.65 51.01 -1.12
CA ALA A 66 -14.72 50.40 -1.92
C ALA A 66 -14.82 48.88 -1.73
N VAL A 67 -16.03 48.31 -1.85
CA VAL A 67 -16.30 46.86 -1.72
C VAL A 67 -15.46 46.02 -2.68
N SER A 68 -15.21 46.54 -3.90
CA SER A 68 -14.37 45.90 -4.91
C SER A 68 -12.91 45.76 -4.54
N ASN A 69 -12.42 46.56 -3.59
CA ASN A 69 -11.02 46.48 -3.16
C ASN A 69 -10.71 45.17 -2.42
N ALA A 70 -11.71 44.45 -1.95
CA ALA A 70 -11.53 43.16 -1.27
C ALA A 70 -11.35 41.96 -2.23
N ILE A 71 -11.31 42.20 -3.55
CA ILE A 71 -11.15 41.17 -4.60
C ILE A 71 -10.33 41.77 -5.78
N ASP A 72 -9.40 42.70 -5.53
CA ASP A 72 -8.61 43.35 -6.57
C ASP A 72 -7.15 42.85 -6.65
N GLY A 73 -6.77 41.90 -5.81
CA GLY A 73 -5.42 41.31 -5.74
C GLY A 73 -4.38 42.22 -5.08
N ASN A 74 -4.80 43.24 -4.33
CA ASN A 74 -3.91 44.26 -3.80
C ASN A 74 -4.10 44.50 -2.29
N LEU A 75 -3.28 43.96 -1.46
CA LEU A 75 -3.32 44.08 0.01
C LEU A 75 -3.13 45.51 0.53
N ASN A 76 -2.84 46.51 -0.31
CA ASN A 76 -2.74 47.90 0.07
C ASN A 76 -4.06 48.67 -0.11
N THR A 77 -5.05 48.10 -0.76
CA THR A 77 -6.43 48.57 -0.86
C THR A 77 -7.31 47.71 0.02
N ARG A 78 -8.48 48.17 0.41
CA ARG A 78 -9.39 47.38 1.23
C ARG A 78 -10.84 47.80 1.09
N PHE A 79 -11.78 46.93 1.43
CA PHE A 79 -13.09 47.31 1.92
C PHE A 79 -13.01 47.59 3.42
N SER A 80 -13.74 48.58 3.91
CA SER A 80 -13.91 48.85 5.33
C SER A 80 -15.36 49.25 5.63
N SER A 81 -15.94 48.76 6.71
CA SER A 81 -17.38 48.86 7.02
C SER A 81 -17.85 50.25 7.45
N ASP A 82 -16.99 51.25 7.58
CA ASP A 82 -17.30 52.60 8.10
C ASP A 82 -18.14 52.59 9.41
N ALA A 83 -18.12 51.50 10.13
CA ALA A 83 -18.86 51.29 11.37
C ALA A 83 -18.23 50.20 12.22
N VAL A 84 -18.45 50.28 13.53
CA VAL A 84 -18.09 49.22 14.48
C VAL A 84 -18.88 47.92 14.13
N GLN A 85 -18.21 46.78 14.20
CA GLN A 85 -18.81 45.52 13.86
C GLN A 85 -20.06 45.23 14.69
N ALA A 86 -21.13 44.77 14.01
CA ALA A 86 -22.38 44.39 14.63
C ALA A 86 -22.95 43.11 13.99
N PRO A 87 -23.67 42.25 14.77
CA PRO A 87 -24.34 41.10 14.23
C PRO A 87 -25.27 41.43 13.07
N GLY A 88 -25.23 40.64 12.00
CA GLY A 88 -26.04 40.82 10.80
C GLY A 88 -25.40 41.66 9.71
N MET A 89 -24.23 42.29 9.94
CA MET A 89 -23.40 42.81 8.85
C MET A 89 -22.90 41.67 8.02
N TRP A 90 -22.91 41.80 6.67
CA TRP A 90 -22.40 40.74 5.80
C TRP A 90 -21.58 41.31 4.63
N PHE A 91 -20.62 40.50 4.19
CA PHE A 91 -19.86 40.67 2.95
C PHE A 91 -20.07 39.46 2.07
N GLN A 92 -20.32 39.65 0.78
CA GLN A 92 -20.65 38.56 -0.17
C GLN A 92 -19.81 38.69 -1.43
N VAL A 93 -19.29 37.57 -1.89
CA VAL A 93 -18.62 37.42 -3.18
C VAL A 93 -19.49 36.56 -4.09
N ASN A 94 -19.70 37.02 -5.33
CA ASN A 94 -20.21 36.22 -6.44
C ASN A 94 -19.00 35.81 -7.29
N LEU A 95 -18.77 34.51 -7.40
CA LEU A 95 -17.65 33.91 -8.11
C LEU A 95 -17.82 33.90 -9.66
N GLY A 96 -18.90 34.52 -10.16
CA GLY A 96 -19.22 34.55 -11.60
C GLY A 96 -19.86 33.28 -12.13
N SER A 97 -19.48 32.14 -11.62
CA SER A 97 -20.06 30.82 -11.94
C SER A 97 -19.99 29.92 -10.71
N SER A 98 -20.67 28.78 -10.75
CA SER A 98 -20.59 27.79 -9.69
C SER A 98 -19.17 27.18 -9.66
N GLN A 99 -18.50 27.26 -8.49
CA GLN A 99 -17.14 26.78 -8.23
C GLN A 99 -17.16 25.77 -7.08
N ASN A 100 -16.16 24.88 -7.04
CA ASN A 100 -15.93 24.00 -5.90
C ASN A 100 -14.88 24.66 -4.99
N PHE A 101 -15.14 24.74 -3.69
CA PHE A 101 -14.23 25.31 -2.69
C PHE A 101 -14.53 24.76 -1.30
N ASN A 102 -13.54 24.78 -0.42
CA ASN A 102 -13.62 24.26 0.95
C ASN A 102 -12.95 25.17 1.97
N GLN A 103 -12.36 26.29 1.51
CA GLN A 103 -11.70 27.28 2.36
C GLN A 103 -11.88 28.67 1.80
N ILE A 104 -11.99 29.63 2.70
CA ILE A 104 -11.84 31.06 2.40
C ILE A 104 -10.78 31.66 3.32
N GLU A 105 -10.14 32.73 2.87
CA GLU A 105 -9.30 33.57 3.70
C GLU A 105 -9.79 35.01 3.65
N LEU A 106 -9.83 35.65 4.81
CA LEU A 106 -10.12 37.06 5.00
C LEU A 106 -8.87 37.77 5.47
N ASN A 107 -8.28 38.61 4.64
CA ASN A 107 -7.08 39.35 4.98
C ASN A 107 -7.40 40.82 5.10
N SER A 108 -7.18 41.42 6.27
CA SER A 108 -7.43 42.85 6.50
C SER A 108 -6.24 43.77 6.18
N GLY A 109 -5.18 43.23 5.56
CA GLY A 109 -4.01 43.96 5.09
C GLY A 109 -3.32 44.75 6.21
N GLY A 110 -3.13 46.05 5.99
CA GLY A 110 -2.50 46.97 6.96
C GLY A 110 -3.29 47.21 8.25
N SER A 111 -4.47 46.58 8.44
CA SER A 111 -5.36 46.76 9.60
C SER A 111 -5.60 45.41 10.35
N PRO A 112 -4.57 44.83 10.97
CA PRO A 112 -4.63 43.46 11.50
C PRO A 112 -5.62 43.27 12.68
N GLY A 113 -6.15 44.36 13.26
CA GLY A 113 -7.18 44.33 14.30
C GLY A 113 -8.62 44.33 13.77
N ASP A 114 -8.83 44.49 12.46
CA ASP A 114 -10.16 44.64 11.84
C ASP A 114 -10.71 43.31 11.31
N TYR A 115 -10.30 42.19 11.88
CA TYR A 115 -10.77 40.86 11.54
C TYR A 115 -12.25 40.63 12.00
N ALA A 116 -12.94 39.64 11.43
CA ALA A 116 -14.31 39.30 11.82
C ALA A 116 -14.34 38.70 13.23
N VAL A 117 -14.83 39.44 14.24
CA VAL A 117 -14.82 38.98 15.66
C VAL A 117 -15.72 37.79 15.92
N GLY A 118 -16.70 37.53 15.07
CA GLY A 118 -17.54 36.37 15.06
C GLY A 118 -18.25 36.26 13.72
N TYR A 119 -18.32 35.07 13.13
CA TYR A 119 -18.82 34.90 11.78
C TYR A 119 -19.69 33.65 11.59
N ASN A 120 -20.51 33.70 10.55
CA ASN A 120 -21.17 32.57 9.90
C ASN A 120 -20.88 32.65 8.39
N VAL A 121 -20.24 31.63 7.84
CA VAL A 121 -20.01 31.50 6.41
C VAL A 121 -21.18 30.77 5.79
N GLU A 122 -21.76 31.37 4.77
CA GLU A 122 -22.93 30.85 4.07
C GLU A 122 -22.62 30.73 2.57
N VAL A 123 -23.21 29.75 1.90
CA VAL A 123 -23.08 29.56 0.45
C VAL A 123 -24.43 29.52 -0.24
N SER A 124 -24.46 29.88 -1.53
CA SER A 124 -25.67 29.86 -2.34
C SER A 124 -25.38 29.61 -3.81
N SER A 125 -26.23 28.86 -4.49
CA SER A 125 -26.18 28.68 -5.95
C SER A 125 -26.91 29.80 -6.71
N ASN A 126 -27.80 30.56 -6.06
CA ASN A 126 -28.70 31.53 -6.71
C ASN A 126 -28.63 32.95 -6.12
N GLY A 127 -27.83 33.18 -5.11
CA GLY A 127 -27.67 34.47 -4.42
C GLY A 127 -28.84 34.92 -3.56
N SER A 128 -29.87 34.08 -3.38
CA SER A 128 -31.10 34.39 -2.66
C SER A 128 -31.34 33.49 -1.45
N SER A 129 -31.07 32.21 -1.59
CA SER A 129 -31.19 31.21 -0.52
C SER A 129 -29.80 30.77 -0.11
N PHE A 130 -29.45 30.95 1.15
CA PHE A 130 -28.14 30.66 1.71
C PHE A 130 -28.18 29.52 2.71
N THR A 131 -27.14 28.69 2.71
CA THR A 131 -26.93 27.59 3.65
C THR A 131 -25.65 27.85 4.42
N SER A 132 -25.69 27.77 5.75
CA SER A 132 -24.52 27.89 6.62
C SER A 132 -23.60 26.69 6.47
N VAL A 133 -22.29 26.93 6.31
CA VAL A 133 -21.26 25.90 6.11
C VAL A 133 -20.16 25.97 7.16
N ALA A 134 -19.96 27.12 7.83
CA ALA A 134 -19.03 27.27 8.94
C ALA A 134 -19.47 28.39 9.88
N THR A 135 -19.18 28.25 11.17
CA THR A 135 -19.36 29.30 12.18
C THR A 135 -18.13 29.36 13.07
N GLY A 136 -17.76 30.55 13.51
CA GLY A 136 -16.57 30.71 14.34
C GLY A 136 -16.40 32.11 14.90
N SER A 137 -15.24 32.34 15.51
CA SER A 137 -14.78 33.64 16.01
C SER A 137 -13.36 33.88 15.55
N GLY A 138 -13.09 35.01 14.93
CA GLY A 138 -11.75 35.38 14.52
C GLY A 138 -10.90 35.88 15.71
N SER A 139 -9.61 35.77 15.57
CA SER A 139 -8.62 36.20 16.56
C SER A 139 -7.42 36.91 15.96
N SER A 140 -7.29 36.95 14.65
CA SER A 140 -6.17 37.56 13.90
C SER A 140 -6.53 37.76 12.42
N SER A 141 -5.70 38.49 11.69
CA SER A 141 -5.72 38.57 10.22
C SER A 141 -4.32 38.22 9.69
N PRO A 142 -4.20 37.42 8.58
CA PRO A 142 -5.31 36.83 7.85
C PRO A 142 -6.06 35.74 8.66
N GLU A 143 -7.35 35.57 8.36
CA GLU A 143 -8.21 34.56 8.97
C GLU A 143 -8.60 33.51 7.94
N THR A 144 -8.12 32.30 8.14
CA THR A 144 -8.42 31.15 7.29
C THR A 144 -9.59 30.36 7.88
N ILE A 145 -10.64 30.14 7.08
CA ILE A 145 -11.85 29.44 7.49
C ILE A 145 -12.06 28.23 6.58
N THR A 146 -11.94 27.03 7.14
CA THR A 146 -12.10 25.76 6.43
C THR A 146 -13.46 25.13 6.72
N PHE A 147 -14.04 24.43 5.73
CA PHE A 147 -15.31 23.72 5.83
C PHE A 147 -15.37 22.59 4.82
N ALA A 148 -16.36 21.69 4.97
CA ALA A 148 -16.59 20.64 3.99
C ALA A 148 -16.77 21.22 2.57
N ALA A 149 -16.19 20.57 1.55
CA ALA A 149 -16.23 21.08 0.18
C ALA A 149 -17.65 21.43 -0.28
N GLN A 150 -17.80 22.61 -0.86
CA GLN A 150 -19.05 23.17 -1.35
C GLN A 150 -18.97 23.43 -2.84
N THR A 151 -20.08 23.29 -3.54
CA THR A 151 -20.22 23.71 -4.93
C THR A 151 -21.28 24.81 -4.98
N ALA A 152 -20.86 26.06 -5.14
CA ALA A 152 -21.74 27.23 -5.12
C ALA A 152 -21.20 28.38 -5.97
N GLN A 153 -22.04 29.33 -6.29
CA GLN A 153 -21.66 30.56 -7.00
C GLN A 153 -21.45 31.76 -6.07
N TYR A 154 -22.06 31.73 -4.87
CA TYR A 154 -22.00 32.84 -3.93
C TYR A 154 -21.47 32.35 -2.59
N ILE A 155 -20.56 33.15 -2.01
CA ILE A 155 -20.05 32.98 -0.64
C ILE A 155 -20.40 34.25 0.13
N ARG A 156 -21.01 34.10 1.31
CA ARG A 156 -21.36 35.23 2.19
C ARG A 156 -20.78 34.98 3.58
N VAL A 157 -20.12 35.97 4.12
CA VAL A 157 -19.69 35.99 5.52
C VAL A 157 -20.61 36.97 6.28
N VAL A 158 -21.30 36.47 7.29
CA VAL A 158 -22.23 37.21 8.14
C VAL A 158 -21.60 37.36 9.52
N LEU A 159 -21.46 38.58 10.04
CA LEU A 159 -20.98 38.79 11.39
C LEU A 159 -22.03 38.34 12.41
N THR A 160 -21.59 37.58 13.42
CA THR A 160 -22.43 37.06 14.50
C THR A 160 -22.16 37.75 15.85
N ALA A 161 -21.07 38.51 15.96
CA ALA A 161 -20.68 39.23 17.18
C ALA A 161 -20.42 40.70 16.91
N ALA A 162 -20.46 41.51 17.98
CA ALA A 162 -20.12 42.93 17.94
C ALA A 162 -18.68 43.16 18.44
N SER A 163 -17.95 44.11 17.84
CA SER A 163 -16.67 44.59 18.37
C SER A 163 -16.87 45.77 19.32
N SER A 164 -15.86 46.05 20.16
CA SER A 164 -15.88 47.21 21.06
C SER A 164 -15.18 48.45 20.50
N GLY A 165 -14.75 48.43 19.24
CA GLY A 165 -14.02 49.51 18.60
C GLY A 165 -13.59 49.29 17.17
N PRO A 166 -12.97 48.14 16.84
CA PRO A 166 -12.53 47.90 15.46
C PRO A 166 -13.68 47.83 14.45
N TRP A 167 -13.45 48.44 13.27
CA TRP A 167 -14.30 48.23 12.10
C TRP A 167 -14.07 46.83 11.53
N TRP A 168 -14.80 46.46 10.49
CA TRP A 168 -14.54 45.24 9.71
C TRP A 168 -13.87 45.67 8.40
N SER A 169 -12.63 45.20 8.19
CA SER A 169 -11.89 45.47 6.97
C SER A 169 -11.50 44.18 6.28
N ILE A 170 -11.59 44.17 4.94
CA ILE A 170 -11.14 43.09 4.07
C ILE A 170 -10.30 43.74 2.97
N ALA A 171 -8.98 43.57 3.02
CA ALA A 171 -8.08 43.99 1.95
C ALA A 171 -8.11 42.93 0.82
N GLU A 172 -8.23 41.65 1.18
CA GLU A 172 -8.36 40.59 0.20
C GLU A 172 -9.24 39.45 0.73
N PHE A 173 -10.18 39.06 -0.07
CA PHE A 173 -11.00 37.86 0.12
C PHE A 173 -10.56 36.81 -0.92
N THR A 174 -10.04 35.69 -0.48
CA THR A 174 -9.67 34.60 -1.35
C THR A 174 -10.48 33.36 -1.04
N ALA A 175 -10.72 32.52 -2.03
CA ALA A 175 -11.36 31.22 -1.87
C ALA A 175 -10.43 30.16 -2.45
N TYR A 176 -10.40 29.00 -1.81
CA TYR A 176 -9.52 27.91 -2.18
C TYR A 176 -10.33 26.65 -2.39
N SER A 177 -9.92 25.88 -3.37
CA SER A 177 -10.37 24.51 -3.55
C SER A 177 -9.26 23.58 -3.12
N ASN A 178 -9.61 22.48 -2.48
CA ASN A 178 -8.73 21.33 -2.56
C ASN A 178 -8.63 20.95 -4.02
N SER A 179 -7.51 21.22 -4.64
CA SER A 179 -7.27 20.76 -6.01
C SER A 179 -7.04 19.27 -6.03
N SER A 180 -8.09 18.51 -5.84
CA SER A 180 -8.19 17.22 -6.46
C SER A 180 -8.61 17.47 -7.90
N GLY A 181 -7.62 17.44 -8.79
CA GLY A 181 -7.86 17.26 -10.19
C GLY A 181 -8.10 18.51 -11.00
N GLY A 182 -7.18 18.74 -11.91
CA GLY A 182 -7.38 19.54 -13.09
C GLY A 182 -8.65 19.15 -13.82
N GLY A 183 -9.24 20.12 -14.53
CA GLY A 183 -10.44 19.95 -15.33
C GLY A 183 -10.30 18.87 -16.37
N GLY A 184 -10.62 17.65 -15.98
CA GLY A 184 -10.98 16.57 -16.87
C GLY A 184 -12.50 16.57 -16.98
N THR A 185 -13.01 16.20 -18.13
CA THR A 185 -14.42 15.90 -18.36
C THR A 185 -14.97 15.11 -17.19
N PRO A 186 -16.15 15.43 -16.63
CA PRO A 186 -16.73 14.64 -15.54
C PRO A 186 -16.72 13.16 -15.94
N PRO A 187 -16.38 12.24 -15.02
CA PRO A 187 -16.48 10.83 -15.34
C PRO A 187 -17.88 10.53 -15.85
N PRO A 188 -18.00 9.68 -16.86
CA PRO A 188 -19.31 9.31 -17.40
C PRO A 188 -20.18 8.77 -16.27
N THR A 189 -21.46 8.99 -16.37
CA THR A 189 -22.52 8.73 -15.39
C THR A 189 -22.36 7.39 -14.68
N GLY A 190 -21.69 7.38 -13.51
CA GLY A 190 -21.38 6.21 -12.72
C GLY A 190 -20.52 6.55 -11.51
N GLY A 191 -20.93 7.50 -10.66
CA GLY A 191 -20.34 7.78 -9.35
C GLY A 191 -18.89 8.29 -9.34
N SER A 192 -18.60 9.22 -8.46
CA SER A 192 -17.22 9.60 -8.13
C SER A 192 -16.50 8.41 -7.50
N LEU A 193 -15.28 8.09 -7.98
CA LEU A 193 -14.40 7.07 -7.38
C LEU A 193 -13.81 7.49 -6.02
N GLY A 194 -14.17 8.70 -5.53
CA GLY A 194 -13.74 9.22 -4.24
C GLY A 194 -12.66 10.33 -4.33
N PRO A 195 -12.42 11.04 -3.22
CA PRO A 195 -11.55 12.22 -3.20
C PRO A 195 -10.06 11.90 -3.41
N ASN A 196 -9.60 10.73 -3.03
CA ASN A 196 -8.20 10.31 -3.11
C ASN A 196 -7.92 9.40 -4.31
N VAL A 197 -8.78 9.46 -5.33
CA VAL A 197 -8.58 8.79 -6.62
C VAL A 197 -8.29 9.85 -7.67
N TYR A 198 -7.06 9.86 -8.15
CA TYR A 198 -6.57 10.84 -9.14
C TYR A 198 -6.55 10.19 -10.52
N VAL A 199 -7.34 10.70 -11.43
CA VAL A 199 -7.38 10.18 -12.80
C VAL A 199 -6.66 11.14 -13.73
N PHE A 200 -5.50 10.71 -14.22
CA PHE A 200 -4.72 11.46 -15.19
C PHE A 200 -5.15 11.09 -16.61
N THR A 201 -5.20 12.11 -17.48
CA THR A 201 -5.53 11.92 -18.89
C THR A 201 -4.42 12.50 -19.77
N PRO A 202 -4.21 11.99 -21.01
CA PRO A 202 -3.19 12.50 -21.91
C PRO A 202 -3.36 13.97 -22.31
N SER A 203 -4.53 14.55 -22.09
CA SER A 203 -4.82 15.96 -22.35
C SER A 203 -4.35 16.91 -21.23
N MET A 204 -4.02 16.38 -20.04
CA MET A 204 -3.48 17.17 -18.94
C MET A 204 -2.02 17.57 -19.23
N SER A 205 -1.63 18.75 -18.74
CA SER A 205 -0.24 19.14 -18.84
C SER A 205 0.65 18.25 -17.97
N GLN A 206 1.81 17.86 -18.48
CA GLN A 206 2.75 17.06 -17.72
C GLN A 206 3.18 17.74 -16.43
N ALA A 207 3.33 19.08 -16.44
CA ALA A 207 3.68 19.84 -15.25
C ALA A 207 2.61 19.70 -14.15
N SER A 208 1.32 19.69 -14.53
CA SER A 208 0.22 19.49 -13.57
C SER A 208 0.23 18.05 -13.01
N ILE A 209 0.44 17.05 -13.88
CA ILE A 209 0.54 15.64 -13.44
C ILE A 209 1.71 15.47 -12.46
N GLN A 210 2.91 15.95 -12.82
CA GLN A 210 4.10 15.86 -11.98
C GLN A 210 3.92 16.59 -10.64
N SER A 211 3.29 17.77 -10.64
CA SER A 211 3.02 18.52 -9.42
C SER A 211 2.09 17.76 -8.47
N THR A 212 1.05 17.11 -8.99
CA THR A 212 0.15 16.29 -8.19
C THR A 212 0.88 15.08 -7.60
N ILE A 213 1.68 14.38 -8.41
CA ILE A 213 2.47 13.23 -7.97
C ILE A 213 3.44 13.64 -6.86
N ASN A 214 4.20 14.71 -7.06
CA ASN A 214 5.15 15.21 -6.05
C ASN A 214 4.47 15.59 -4.73
N THR A 215 3.25 16.13 -4.81
CA THR A 215 2.48 16.47 -3.61
C THR A 215 2.08 15.21 -2.83
N ILE A 216 1.58 14.20 -3.52
CA ILE A 216 1.19 12.93 -2.91
C ILE A 216 2.41 12.22 -2.32
N ASP A 217 3.50 12.13 -3.08
CA ASP A 217 4.75 11.54 -2.59
C ASP A 217 5.26 12.22 -1.33
N SER A 218 5.30 13.56 -1.31
CA SER A 218 5.73 14.32 -0.12
C SER A 218 4.90 14.04 1.14
N GLN A 219 3.65 13.61 0.98
CA GLN A 219 2.75 13.22 2.07
C GLN A 219 2.91 11.76 2.46
N GLN A 220 3.21 10.90 1.48
CA GLN A 220 3.21 9.46 1.63
C GLN A 220 4.58 8.83 1.82
N ALA A 221 5.67 9.51 1.48
CA ALA A 221 7.02 8.95 1.60
C ALA A 221 7.36 8.47 3.01
N GLY A 222 6.94 9.20 4.06
CA GLY A 222 7.14 8.84 5.46
C GLY A 222 5.89 8.33 6.19
N ASN A 223 4.80 8.03 5.48
CA ASN A 223 3.47 7.79 6.06
C ASN A 223 3.21 6.32 6.41
N GLN A 224 4.19 5.60 6.95
CA GLN A 224 4.11 4.15 7.18
C GLN A 224 2.87 3.70 7.96
N PHE A 225 2.39 4.48 8.92
CA PHE A 225 1.24 4.14 9.77
C PHE A 225 0.12 5.19 9.73
N GLY A 226 0.17 6.12 8.80
CA GLY A 226 -0.86 7.14 8.66
C GLY A 226 -2.14 6.62 8.00
N THR A 227 -3.16 7.48 7.99
CA THR A 227 -4.50 7.14 7.51
C THR A 227 -4.75 7.49 6.05
N GLN A 228 -3.86 8.28 5.42
CA GLN A 228 -4.01 8.67 4.03
C GLN A 228 -3.81 7.46 3.10
N ARG A 229 -4.62 7.38 2.07
CA ARG A 229 -4.63 6.33 1.04
C ARG A 229 -4.89 7.01 -0.30
N ASP A 230 -4.12 6.67 -1.34
CA ASP A 230 -4.21 7.31 -2.64
C ASP A 230 -4.16 6.30 -3.79
N ALA A 231 -4.95 6.54 -4.83
CA ALA A 231 -4.92 5.79 -6.09
C ALA A 231 -4.67 6.74 -7.26
N LEU A 232 -3.58 6.54 -7.99
CA LEU A 232 -3.18 7.32 -9.14
C LEU A 232 -3.45 6.50 -10.40
N LEU A 233 -4.48 6.87 -11.15
CA LEU A 233 -5.00 6.13 -12.28
C LEU A 233 -4.69 6.86 -13.59
N PHE A 234 -4.10 6.18 -14.54
CA PHE A 234 -3.72 6.73 -15.84
C PHE A 234 -4.66 6.22 -16.94
N ALA A 235 -5.44 7.11 -17.54
CA ALA A 235 -6.29 6.79 -18.68
C ALA A 235 -5.45 6.33 -19.89
N PRO A 236 -6.02 5.52 -20.82
CA PRO A 236 -5.30 5.11 -22.01
C PRO A 236 -4.64 6.26 -22.75
N GLY A 237 -3.33 6.12 -23.03
CA GLY A 237 -2.50 7.12 -23.71
C GLY A 237 -1.06 7.12 -23.28
N THR A 238 -0.32 8.16 -23.70
CA THR A 238 1.12 8.30 -23.44
C THR A 238 1.38 9.52 -22.58
N TYR A 239 2.18 9.34 -21.54
CA TYR A 239 2.57 10.36 -20.57
C TYR A 239 4.09 10.51 -20.54
N GLY A 240 4.56 11.75 -20.42
CA GLY A 240 5.98 12.03 -20.53
C GLY A 240 6.53 11.88 -21.95
N SER A 241 7.81 12.14 -22.10
CA SER A 241 8.58 11.93 -23.31
C SER A 241 10.07 11.78 -22.98
N ALA A 242 10.89 11.30 -23.92
CA ALA A 242 12.33 11.21 -23.72
C ALA A 242 12.98 12.59 -23.41
N ALA A 243 12.42 13.69 -23.93
CA ALA A 243 12.91 15.05 -23.66
C ALA A 243 12.37 15.65 -22.36
N SER A 244 11.27 15.13 -21.84
CA SER A 244 10.61 15.55 -20.59
C SER A 244 9.96 14.31 -19.97
N PRO A 245 10.76 13.46 -19.31
CA PRO A 245 10.25 12.24 -18.68
C PRO A 245 9.34 12.57 -17.49
N LEU A 246 8.43 11.63 -17.18
CA LEU A 246 7.58 11.70 -16.00
C LEU A 246 8.18 10.80 -14.92
N THR A 247 8.55 11.34 -13.77
CA THR A 247 9.09 10.59 -12.64
C THR A 247 8.02 10.43 -11.58
N ILE A 248 7.74 9.19 -11.18
CA ILE A 248 6.65 8.86 -10.27
C ILE A 248 7.23 8.14 -9.03
N PRO A 249 7.71 8.88 -8.00
CA PRO A 249 8.05 8.27 -6.74
C PRO A 249 6.77 7.76 -6.04
N VAL A 250 6.86 6.58 -5.40
CA VAL A 250 5.70 5.90 -4.81
C VAL A 250 5.92 5.72 -3.31
N GLY A 251 5.17 6.48 -2.52
CA GLY A 251 5.15 6.38 -1.06
C GLY A 251 4.19 5.31 -0.54
N TYR A 252 4.04 5.26 0.79
CA TYR A 252 3.12 4.32 1.46
C TYR A 252 1.67 4.52 1.00
N TYR A 253 0.90 3.43 0.97
CA TYR A 253 -0.53 3.40 0.65
C TYR A 253 -0.88 4.12 -0.67
N THR A 254 0.05 4.07 -1.62
CA THR A 254 -0.14 4.64 -2.95
C THR A 254 -0.14 3.54 -3.99
N SER A 255 -1.23 3.43 -4.76
CA SER A 255 -1.31 2.53 -5.91
C SER A 255 -1.23 3.32 -7.22
N ILE A 256 -0.44 2.83 -8.16
CA ILE A 256 -0.32 3.37 -9.52
C ILE A 256 -0.93 2.36 -10.48
N ALA A 257 -1.93 2.75 -11.27
CA ALA A 257 -2.55 1.82 -12.21
C ALA A 257 -2.91 2.45 -13.56
N GLY A 258 -2.71 1.69 -14.63
CA GLY A 258 -3.22 2.02 -15.95
C GLY A 258 -4.68 1.59 -16.11
N LEU A 259 -5.52 2.47 -16.65
CA LEU A 259 -6.93 2.21 -16.96
C LEU A 259 -7.14 1.62 -18.37
N GLY A 260 -6.13 1.00 -18.94
CA GLY A 260 -6.25 0.23 -20.18
C GLY A 260 -6.78 -1.18 -19.93
N GLN A 261 -7.43 -1.79 -20.91
CA GLN A 261 -7.74 -3.23 -20.88
C GLN A 261 -6.48 -4.08 -21.06
N ASN A 262 -5.42 -3.50 -21.63
CA ASN A 262 -4.11 -4.11 -21.84
C ASN A 262 -3.03 -3.12 -21.38
N PRO A 263 -1.95 -3.57 -20.73
CA PRO A 263 -0.85 -2.71 -20.27
C PRO A 263 -0.29 -1.78 -21.32
N ASN A 264 -0.22 -2.22 -22.57
CA ASN A 264 0.30 -1.42 -23.68
C ASN A 264 -0.57 -0.22 -24.08
N GLN A 265 -1.75 -0.06 -23.49
CA GLN A 265 -2.63 1.08 -23.76
C GLN A 265 -2.28 2.31 -22.92
N VAL A 266 -1.49 2.13 -21.85
CA VAL A 266 -1.01 3.22 -20.99
C VAL A 266 0.51 3.20 -21.00
N THR A 267 1.14 4.25 -21.49
CA THR A 267 2.60 4.32 -21.59
C THR A 267 3.14 5.50 -20.79
N ILE A 268 4.02 5.22 -19.86
CA ILE A 268 4.82 6.20 -19.13
C ILE A 268 6.22 6.24 -19.78
N ASN A 269 6.61 7.37 -20.37
CA ASN A 269 8.00 7.63 -20.73
C ASN A 269 8.65 8.32 -19.52
N GLY A 270 9.30 7.54 -18.69
CA GLY A 270 9.80 7.99 -17.40
C GLY A 270 10.15 6.83 -16.48
N THR A 271 9.85 6.97 -15.19
CA THR A 271 10.08 5.94 -14.17
C THR A 271 8.95 5.92 -13.14
N ILE A 272 8.78 4.77 -12.48
CA ILE A 272 7.92 4.61 -11.31
C ILE A 272 8.78 4.00 -10.20
N ASP A 273 9.12 4.80 -9.19
CA ASP A 273 10.25 4.50 -8.31
C ASP A 273 9.85 4.33 -6.84
N ALA A 274 10.42 3.32 -6.19
CA ALA A 274 10.43 3.17 -4.74
C ALA A 274 11.89 3.15 -4.25
N TYR A 275 12.28 4.19 -3.49
CA TYR A 275 13.64 4.35 -2.98
C TYR A 275 13.75 3.90 -1.53
N ASN A 276 14.99 3.65 -1.06
CA ASN A 276 15.27 3.41 0.34
C ASN A 276 14.74 4.56 1.23
N GLN A 277 14.39 4.22 2.46
CA GLN A 277 14.01 5.17 3.49
C GLN A 277 15.15 5.34 4.48
N CYS A 278 15.56 6.59 4.74
CA CYS A 278 16.62 6.89 5.69
C CYS A 278 16.04 7.20 7.06
N THR A 279 16.39 6.41 8.07
CA THR A 279 15.90 6.56 9.45
C THR A 279 16.25 7.94 10.02
N ASN A 280 15.22 8.75 10.31
CA ASN A 280 15.36 10.12 10.77
C ASN A 280 16.25 11.01 9.87
N GLY A 281 16.34 10.69 8.57
CA GLY A 281 17.18 11.38 7.61
C GLY A 281 18.67 11.09 7.72
N ASP A 282 19.09 10.07 8.47
CA ASP A 282 20.46 9.62 8.58
C ASP A 282 20.85 8.78 7.35
N GLN A 283 21.65 9.38 6.47
CA GLN A 283 22.10 8.77 5.22
C GLN A 283 23.00 7.54 5.40
N THR A 284 23.33 7.17 6.63
CA THR A 284 24.04 5.92 6.96
C THR A 284 23.12 4.80 7.40
N GLN A 285 21.81 5.05 7.43
CA GLN A 285 20.76 4.14 7.89
C GLN A 285 19.59 4.12 6.90
N CYS A 286 19.90 3.95 5.61
CA CYS A 286 18.91 3.88 4.55
C CYS A 286 18.69 2.42 4.12
N TYR A 287 17.42 2.00 4.01
CA TYR A 287 17.05 0.64 3.60
C TYR A 287 15.60 0.60 3.12
N ALA A 288 15.26 -0.46 2.41
CA ALA A 288 13.92 -0.69 1.88
C ALA A 288 13.11 -1.71 2.70
N THR A 289 13.61 -2.18 3.84
CA THR A 289 12.96 -3.23 4.65
C THR A 289 11.61 -2.81 5.24
N THR A 290 11.27 -1.52 5.16
CA THR A 290 9.96 -0.99 5.55
C THR A 290 9.17 -0.43 4.37
N ASN A 291 9.61 -0.62 3.13
CA ASN A 291 8.92 -0.14 1.93
C ASN A 291 7.71 -1.01 1.58
N PHE A 292 6.67 -0.93 2.40
CA PHE A 292 5.41 -1.67 2.31
C PHE A 292 4.30 -0.88 1.62
N TRP A 293 3.18 -1.55 1.33
CA TRP A 293 1.88 -0.97 0.93
C TRP A 293 1.98 0.04 -0.21
N ARG A 294 2.59 -0.37 -1.31
CA ARG A 294 2.64 0.37 -2.57
C ARG A 294 2.50 -0.58 -3.74
N SER A 295 1.92 -0.14 -4.84
CA SER A 295 1.76 -1.01 -5.99
C SER A 295 1.84 -0.28 -7.31
N VAL A 296 2.22 -1.02 -8.34
CA VAL A 296 2.15 -0.58 -9.71
C VAL A 296 1.50 -1.65 -10.57
N SER A 297 0.52 -1.28 -11.41
CA SER A 297 -0.18 -2.25 -12.23
C SER A 297 -0.66 -1.74 -13.59
N ASN A 298 -0.79 -2.66 -14.53
CA ASN A 298 -1.49 -2.53 -15.79
C ASN A 298 -1.04 -1.36 -16.69
N LEU A 299 0.29 -1.16 -16.85
CA LEU A 299 0.87 -0.11 -17.71
C LEU A 299 2.24 -0.49 -18.28
N THR A 300 2.72 0.32 -19.21
CA THR A 300 4.06 0.21 -19.82
C THR A 300 4.95 1.36 -19.37
N ILE A 301 6.18 1.07 -18.97
CA ILE A 301 7.21 2.04 -18.61
C ILE A 301 8.32 1.97 -19.65
N ASN A 302 8.55 3.05 -20.40
CA ASN A 302 9.76 3.25 -21.18
C ASN A 302 10.76 4.03 -20.32
N VAL A 303 11.73 3.34 -19.76
CA VAL A 303 12.64 3.86 -18.74
C VAL A 303 13.42 5.06 -19.25
N ALA A 304 13.27 6.20 -18.58
CA ALA A 304 13.95 7.45 -18.91
C ALA A 304 13.88 8.43 -17.73
N GLY A 305 14.86 9.32 -17.64
CA GLY A 305 14.74 10.54 -16.83
C GLY A 305 15.55 10.59 -15.57
N LEU A 306 15.82 9.49 -14.90
CA LEU A 306 16.70 9.50 -13.74
C LEU A 306 18.15 9.78 -14.18
N THR A 307 18.90 10.44 -13.31
CA THR A 307 20.27 10.87 -13.55
C THR A 307 21.18 10.51 -12.37
N GLY A 308 22.48 10.63 -12.53
CA GLY A 308 23.42 10.30 -11.46
C GLY A 308 23.55 8.79 -11.28
N CYS A 309 23.37 8.31 -10.06
CA CYS A 309 23.52 6.91 -9.71
C CYS A 309 22.46 6.02 -10.38
N PHE A 310 21.22 6.47 -10.46
CA PHE A 310 20.10 5.77 -11.11
C PHE A 310 19.96 6.04 -12.62
N ASN A 311 20.99 6.55 -13.26
CA ASN A 311 20.89 6.95 -14.67
C ASN A 311 20.52 5.78 -15.60
N GLY A 312 19.34 5.86 -16.19
CA GLY A 312 18.83 4.86 -17.13
C GLY A 312 18.17 3.64 -16.45
N GLU A 313 17.78 3.75 -15.20
CA GLU A 313 17.15 2.70 -14.42
C GLU A 313 15.74 3.11 -13.95
N ASP A 314 14.89 2.15 -13.73
CA ASP A 314 13.64 2.22 -12.96
C ASP A 314 13.87 1.46 -11.66
N VAL A 315 13.49 2.03 -10.50
CA VAL A 315 13.92 1.56 -9.17
C VAL A 315 12.73 1.07 -8.36
N TRP A 316 12.72 -0.20 -8.01
CA TRP A 316 11.68 -0.79 -7.17
C TRP A 316 12.28 -1.48 -5.94
N ALA A 317 12.89 -0.68 -5.05
CA ALA A 317 13.47 -1.16 -3.80
C ALA A 317 12.38 -1.29 -2.74
N VAL A 318 11.82 -2.49 -2.62
CA VAL A 318 10.63 -2.77 -1.79
C VAL A 318 10.82 -4.01 -0.91
N SER A 319 9.92 -4.14 0.05
CA SER A 319 9.70 -5.33 0.86
C SER A 319 8.27 -5.84 0.68
N GLN A 320 7.70 -6.55 1.65
CA GLN A 320 6.39 -7.20 1.54
C GLN A 320 5.27 -6.20 1.20
N ALA A 321 4.16 -6.69 0.67
CA ALA A 321 2.99 -5.90 0.31
C ALA A 321 3.28 -4.76 -0.66
N ALA A 322 4.14 -5.04 -1.64
CA ALA A 322 4.51 -4.09 -2.69
C ALA A 322 4.48 -4.74 -4.09
N PRO A 323 3.31 -5.21 -4.53
CA PRO A 323 3.18 -5.94 -5.79
C PRO A 323 3.38 -5.06 -7.02
N MET A 324 3.97 -5.69 -8.05
CA MET A 324 3.99 -5.22 -9.42
C MET A 324 3.26 -6.23 -10.30
N ARG A 325 2.14 -5.84 -10.92
CA ARG A 325 1.33 -6.75 -11.71
C ARG A 325 1.00 -6.20 -13.09
N ARG A 326 1.16 -7.02 -14.13
CA ARG A 326 0.78 -6.63 -15.50
C ARG A 326 1.50 -5.35 -15.95
N VAL A 327 2.80 -5.27 -15.70
CA VAL A 327 3.63 -4.13 -16.07
C VAL A 327 4.60 -4.56 -17.18
N HIS A 328 4.74 -3.71 -18.21
CA HIS A 328 5.82 -3.86 -19.21
C HIS A 328 6.90 -2.83 -18.91
N ILE A 329 8.07 -3.27 -18.49
CA ILE A 329 9.25 -2.42 -18.33
C ILE A 329 10.15 -2.57 -19.55
N ASN A 330 10.39 -1.47 -20.24
CA ASN A 330 11.31 -1.39 -21.37
C ASN A 330 12.52 -0.54 -20.97
N GLY A 331 13.58 -1.19 -20.52
CA GLY A 331 14.81 -0.60 -19.99
C GLY A 331 15.38 -1.35 -18.81
N ASN A 332 16.38 -0.78 -18.15
CA ASN A 332 16.96 -1.36 -16.94
C ASN A 332 16.02 -1.21 -15.74
N PHE A 333 16.01 -2.21 -14.90
CA PHE A 333 15.19 -2.28 -13.72
C PHE A 333 16.00 -2.81 -12.54
N THR A 334 15.96 -2.14 -11.38
CA THR A 334 16.67 -2.55 -10.20
C THR A 334 15.72 -2.72 -9.02
N LEU A 335 15.94 -3.81 -8.25
CA LEU A 335 15.18 -4.16 -7.05
C LEU A 335 15.84 -3.66 -5.77
N MET A 336 16.95 -2.95 -5.90
CA MET A 336 17.72 -2.39 -4.78
C MET A 336 18.15 -0.97 -5.08
N ASP A 337 18.13 -0.15 -4.05
CA ASP A 337 18.69 1.20 -4.08
C ASP A 337 20.09 1.18 -3.45
N TYR A 338 21.12 1.31 -4.29
CA TYR A 338 22.52 1.40 -3.85
C TYR A 338 23.07 2.83 -3.88
N CYS A 339 22.19 3.83 -4.06
CA CYS A 339 22.63 5.19 -4.36
C CYS A 339 22.73 6.10 -3.15
N ASP A 340 22.17 5.72 -2.03
CA ASP A 340 22.15 6.56 -0.84
C ASP A 340 23.19 6.15 0.20
N GLY A 341 23.43 4.93 0.46
CA GLY A 341 24.39 4.50 1.44
C GLY A 341 24.04 3.16 2.07
N SER A 342 24.87 2.73 2.95
CA SER A 342 24.73 1.50 3.70
C SER A 342 23.65 1.64 4.80
N PRO A 343 22.84 0.59 5.08
CA PRO A 343 23.11 -0.81 4.73
C PRO A 343 22.49 -1.33 3.42
N ASP A 344 21.71 -0.57 2.67
CA ASP A 344 21.15 -0.98 1.37
C ASP A 344 20.41 -2.34 1.40
N TRP A 345 19.47 -2.52 2.33
CA TRP A 345 18.71 -3.77 2.48
C TRP A 345 17.30 -3.65 1.96
N ALA A 346 16.82 -4.71 1.28
CA ALA A 346 15.43 -4.93 0.94
C ALA A 346 15.08 -6.40 1.17
N SER A 347 13.83 -6.70 1.49
CA SER A 347 13.42 -8.04 1.90
C SER A 347 11.98 -8.32 1.51
N GLY A 348 11.78 -9.08 0.45
CA GLY A 348 10.47 -9.40 -0.08
C GLY A 348 10.16 -8.61 -1.34
N GLY A 349 8.99 -8.80 -1.84
CA GLY A 349 8.48 -8.21 -3.07
C GLY A 349 7.93 -9.28 -4.00
N PHE A 350 7.04 -8.84 -4.87
CA PHE A 350 6.28 -9.72 -5.73
C PHE A 350 6.06 -9.11 -7.11
N ILE A 351 6.35 -9.88 -8.16
CA ILE A 351 6.08 -9.50 -9.55
C ILE A 351 5.26 -10.59 -10.22
N ALA A 352 4.14 -10.21 -10.85
CA ALA A 352 3.31 -11.16 -11.58
C ALA A 352 2.82 -10.62 -12.94
N ASP A 353 2.59 -11.52 -13.87
CA ASP A 353 1.99 -11.24 -15.19
C ASP A 353 2.65 -10.06 -15.91
N SER A 354 3.97 -9.87 -15.73
CA SER A 354 4.74 -8.70 -16.19
C SER A 354 5.76 -9.08 -17.28
N GLN A 355 6.18 -8.09 -18.08
CA GLN A 355 7.16 -8.27 -19.15
C GLN A 355 8.31 -7.28 -19.00
N PHE A 356 9.53 -7.78 -19.16
CA PHE A 356 10.74 -6.98 -19.10
C PHE A 356 11.48 -7.10 -20.43
N THR A 357 11.85 -5.98 -21.04
CA THR A 357 12.53 -5.95 -22.34
C THR A 357 13.54 -4.81 -22.42
N GLY A 358 14.59 -5.02 -23.18
CA GLY A 358 15.53 -3.95 -23.56
C GLY A 358 16.49 -3.50 -22.46
N GLY A 359 16.58 -4.24 -21.36
CA GLY A 359 17.49 -3.94 -20.26
C GLY A 359 17.79 -5.15 -19.38
N ASN A 360 18.35 -4.91 -18.22
CA ASN A 360 18.64 -5.94 -17.23
C ASN A 360 17.74 -5.76 -16.01
N ILE A 361 17.39 -6.87 -15.35
CA ILE A 361 16.82 -6.87 -14.00
C ILE A 361 17.96 -7.10 -13.02
N GLU A 362 18.27 -6.09 -12.22
CA GLU A 362 19.29 -6.18 -11.17
C GLU A 362 18.62 -6.45 -9.83
N ASN A 363 18.72 -7.68 -9.32
CA ASN A 363 18.23 -8.05 -8.00
C ASN A 363 19.04 -7.36 -6.89
N GLY A 364 20.33 -7.21 -7.09
CA GLY A 364 21.23 -6.59 -6.12
C GLY A 364 21.37 -7.43 -4.86
N SER A 365 21.11 -6.83 -3.71
CA SER A 365 21.09 -7.51 -2.41
C SER A 365 19.67 -7.72 -1.86
N GLN A 366 18.67 -7.73 -2.71
CA GLN A 366 17.31 -8.12 -2.36
C GLN A 366 17.31 -9.54 -1.75
N GLN A 367 16.91 -9.66 -0.50
CA GLN A 367 17.13 -10.87 0.30
C GLN A 367 16.26 -12.03 -0.15
N GLN A 368 15.04 -11.75 -0.51
CA GLN A 368 14.06 -12.72 -0.97
C GLN A 368 13.05 -12.05 -1.90
N PHE A 369 12.63 -12.77 -2.93
CA PHE A 369 11.75 -12.21 -3.93
C PHE A 369 10.99 -13.33 -4.67
N MET A 370 9.77 -13.04 -5.10
CA MET A 370 9.03 -13.94 -5.96
C MET A 370 8.61 -13.29 -7.27
N THR A 371 8.78 -14.01 -8.37
CA THR A 371 8.15 -13.70 -9.66
C THR A 371 7.27 -14.86 -10.12
N ARG A 372 6.16 -14.55 -10.76
CA ARG A 372 5.32 -15.55 -11.39
C ARG A 372 4.70 -15.08 -12.70
N ASN A 373 4.63 -16.00 -13.67
CA ASN A 373 4.03 -15.74 -14.98
C ASN A 373 4.54 -14.47 -15.67
N SER A 374 5.81 -14.12 -15.45
CA SER A 374 6.45 -12.95 -16.03
C SER A 374 7.47 -13.36 -17.10
N ASP A 375 7.72 -12.50 -18.09
CA ASP A 375 8.71 -12.70 -19.15
C ASP A 375 9.94 -11.86 -18.82
N LEU A 376 11.01 -12.52 -18.37
CA LEU A 376 12.20 -11.88 -17.81
C LEU A 376 13.31 -11.80 -18.87
N ASP A 377 13.85 -10.61 -19.12
CA ASP A 377 14.98 -10.42 -20.04
C ASP A 377 16.30 -10.97 -19.45
N SER A 378 16.46 -10.77 -18.13
CA SER A 378 17.60 -11.30 -17.35
C SER A 378 17.26 -11.26 -15.85
N TRP A 379 18.13 -11.83 -15.04
CA TRP A 379 18.09 -11.72 -13.57
C TRP A 379 19.50 -11.87 -13.02
N THR A 380 19.88 -10.98 -12.11
CA THR A 380 21.22 -11.02 -11.51
C THR A 380 21.11 -11.24 -9.99
N ASN A 381 22.05 -11.98 -9.46
CA ASN A 381 22.22 -12.25 -8.03
C ASN A 381 21.02 -12.99 -7.37
N ALA A 382 21.28 -13.54 -6.20
CA ALA A 382 20.32 -13.96 -5.20
C ALA A 382 21.01 -13.89 -3.84
N VAL A 383 20.28 -13.42 -2.81
CA VAL A 383 20.85 -13.40 -1.46
C VAL A 383 20.43 -14.66 -0.71
N TRP A 384 19.15 -14.82 -0.40
CA TRP A 384 18.71 -16.00 0.36
C TRP A 384 17.69 -16.84 -0.39
N ASN A 385 16.65 -16.23 -0.94
CA ASN A 385 15.53 -16.95 -1.52
C ASN A 385 14.90 -16.18 -2.69
N GLN A 386 15.16 -16.66 -3.90
CA GLN A 386 14.58 -16.11 -5.12
C GLN A 386 13.77 -17.20 -5.80
N VAL A 387 12.47 -16.99 -5.95
CA VAL A 387 11.52 -18.01 -6.45
C VAL A 387 10.86 -17.55 -7.74
N PHE A 388 10.88 -18.42 -8.73
CA PHE A 388 10.36 -18.19 -10.07
C PHE A 388 9.32 -19.26 -10.41
N CYS A 389 8.14 -18.84 -10.85
CA CYS A 389 7.08 -19.75 -11.22
C CYS A 389 6.49 -19.40 -12.59
N GLY A 390 6.74 -20.23 -13.61
CA GLY A 390 6.20 -19.98 -14.93
C GLY A 390 6.79 -18.73 -15.62
N ASP A 391 8.06 -18.41 -15.36
CA ASP A 391 8.72 -17.23 -15.86
C ASP A 391 9.69 -17.58 -16.99
N PRO A 392 9.35 -17.37 -18.28
CA PRO A 392 10.33 -17.41 -19.36
C PRO A 392 11.49 -16.44 -19.06
N GLY A 393 12.72 -16.87 -19.34
CA GLY A 393 13.92 -16.08 -19.06
C GLY A 393 14.44 -16.15 -17.62
N ALA A 394 13.72 -16.78 -16.69
CA ALA A 394 14.19 -16.99 -15.32
C ALA A 394 15.50 -17.78 -15.26
N PRO A 395 16.34 -17.56 -14.22
CA PRO A 395 17.51 -18.39 -13.96
C PRO A 395 17.14 -19.87 -13.81
N ALA A 396 18.05 -20.74 -14.20
CA ALA A 396 17.85 -22.17 -14.00
C ALA A 396 17.84 -22.52 -12.51
N GLN A 397 17.08 -23.57 -12.15
CA GLN A 397 17.06 -24.12 -10.80
C GLN A 397 18.48 -24.28 -10.24
N SER A 398 18.76 -23.69 -9.11
CA SER A 398 20.05 -23.75 -8.43
C SER A 398 19.91 -23.40 -6.96
N PHE A 399 19.66 -24.40 -6.13
CA PHE A 399 19.47 -24.22 -4.69
C PHE A 399 20.45 -25.10 -3.91
N ALA A 400 21.71 -24.83 -3.98
CA ALA A 400 22.70 -25.54 -3.20
C ALA A 400 23.95 -24.67 -3.02
N GLY A 401 24.20 -24.30 -1.83
CA GLY A 401 25.36 -23.52 -1.46
C GLY A 401 25.01 -22.10 -1.14
N ASN A 402 25.94 -21.45 -0.51
CA ASN A 402 25.76 -20.10 -0.03
C ASN A 402 25.59 -19.13 -1.20
N SER A 403 24.42 -18.57 -1.29
CA SER A 403 24.10 -17.43 -2.10
C SER A 403 24.77 -16.16 -1.56
N GLY A 404 24.55 -15.07 -2.15
CA GLY A 404 25.13 -13.78 -1.84
C GLY A 404 26.34 -13.46 -2.69
N ASP A 405 26.86 -12.25 -2.55
CA ASP A 405 27.90 -11.64 -3.37
C ASP A 405 29.28 -12.35 -3.36
N THR A 406 29.32 -13.59 -2.94
CA THR A 406 30.56 -14.37 -2.82
C THR A 406 31.00 -15.03 -4.12
N GLY A 407 30.23 -14.91 -5.22
CA GLY A 407 30.52 -15.54 -6.52
C GLY A 407 30.30 -17.04 -6.53
N GLY A 408 29.59 -17.58 -5.55
CA GLY A 408 29.12 -18.96 -5.50
C GLY A 408 27.83 -19.20 -6.32
N PRO A 409 27.30 -20.42 -6.33
CA PRO A 409 26.01 -20.71 -6.94
C PRO A 409 24.92 -19.86 -6.26
N GLN A 410 24.04 -19.28 -7.05
CA GLN A 410 22.91 -18.49 -6.54
C GLN A 410 21.77 -19.42 -6.11
N SER A 411 21.01 -19.01 -5.08
CA SER A 411 19.87 -19.80 -4.57
C SER A 411 18.58 -19.46 -5.34
N TYR A 412 18.35 -20.18 -6.43
CA TYR A 412 17.14 -20.03 -7.25
C TYR A 412 16.25 -21.28 -7.14
N THR A 413 14.97 -21.04 -6.78
CA THR A 413 13.92 -22.04 -6.91
C THR A 413 13.10 -21.72 -8.16
N THR A 414 13.15 -22.60 -9.19
CA THR A 414 12.56 -22.30 -10.49
C THR A 414 11.63 -23.43 -10.94
N LEU A 415 10.35 -23.08 -11.09
CA LEU A 415 9.31 -23.94 -11.63
C LEU A 415 8.93 -23.47 -13.04
N GLY A 416 8.96 -24.37 -14.03
CA GLY A 416 8.67 -24.03 -15.43
C GLY A 416 7.24 -23.58 -15.70
N THR A 417 6.29 -23.98 -14.85
CA THR A 417 4.87 -23.57 -14.94
C THR A 417 4.27 -23.45 -13.54
N CYS A 418 3.30 -22.52 -13.39
CA CYS A 418 2.49 -22.40 -12.19
C CYS A 418 1.25 -23.28 -12.29
N PRO A 419 0.91 -24.08 -11.24
CA PRO A 419 -0.18 -25.06 -11.31
C PRO A 419 -1.55 -24.47 -11.65
N THR A 420 -2.03 -23.56 -10.86
CA THR A 420 -3.31 -22.85 -11.08
C THR A 420 -3.13 -21.40 -10.65
N THR A 421 -3.42 -20.46 -11.54
CA THR A 421 -3.34 -19.02 -11.27
C THR A 421 -4.58 -18.30 -11.76
N GLN A 422 -4.93 -17.24 -11.10
CA GLN A 422 -5.88 -16.24 -11.58
C GLN A 422 -5.27 -14.86 -11.28
N GLU A 423 -5.26 -13.99 -12.26
CA GLU A 423 -4.78 -12.63 -12.04
C GLU A 423 -5.88 -11.81 -11.34
N GLU A 424 -5.48 -10.80 -10.55
CA GLU A 424 -6.41 -9.93 -9.85
C GLU A 424 -7.41 -9.25 -10.81
N PRO A 425 -8.65 -9.02 -10.38
CA PRO A 425 -9.57 -8.14 -11.09
C PRO A 425 -9.05 -6.70 -11.10
N TYR A 426 -9.12 -6.01 -12.25
CA TYR A 426 -8.61 -4.65 -12.38
C TYR A 426 -9.59 -3.68 -13.04
N LEU A 427 -9.56 -2.43 -12.58
CA LEU A 427 -10.36 -1.34 -13.13
C LEU A 427 -9.80 -0.90 -14.49
N TYR A 428 -10.68 -0.69 -15.47
CA TYR A 428 -10.31 -0.13 -16.76
C TYR A 428 -11.43 0.72 -17.37
N THR A 429 -11.09 1.52 -18.39
CA THR A 429 -12.09 2.29 -19.16
C THR A 429 -12.26 1.67 -20.55
N ASP A 430 -13.50 1.47 -20.97
CA ASP A 430 -13.81 1.02 -22.33
C ASP A 430 -13.63 2.15 -23.37
N SER A 431 -13.81 1.84 -24.65
CA SER A 431 -13.67 2.80 -25.74
C SER A 431 -14.69 3.96 -25.70
N SER A 432 -15.73 3.85 -24.89
CA SER A 432 -16.73 4.89 -24.64
C SER A 432 -16.38 5.72 -23.39
N GLY A 433 -15.31 5.36 -22.67
CA GLY A 433 -14.89 5.99 -21.43
C GLY A 433 -15.65 5.51 -20.19
N ASN A 434 -16.44 4.44 -20.27
CA ASN A 434 -17.10 3.87 -19.09
C ASN A 434 -16.13 3.04 -18.29
N TYR A 435 -16.22 3.13 -16.95
CA TYR A 435 -15.47 2.27 -16.05
C TYR A 435 -16.07 0.86 -16.00
N ASN A 436 -15.19 -0.11 -16.08
CA ASN A 436 -15.49 -1.52 -15.93
C ASN A 436 -14.41 -2.17 -15.05
N VAL A 437 -14.74 -3.28 -14.42
CA VAL A 437 -13.78 -4.17 -13.79
C VAL A 437 -13.60 -5.41 -14.68
N PHE A 438 -12.38 -5.66 -15.11
CA PHE A 438 -12.05 -6.87 -15.85
C PHE A 438 -11.68 -7.98 -14.86
N VAL A 439 -12.27 -9.15 -15.00
CA VAL A 439 -12.01 -10.35 -14.20
C VAL A 439 -11.29 -11.36 -15.08
N PRO A 440 -9.98 -11.56 -14.87
CA PRO A 440 -9.21 -12.55 -15.62
C PRO A 440 -9.68 -13.98 -15.36
N SER A 441 -9.59 -14.83 -16.38
CA SER A 441 -9.92 -16.24 -16.25
C SER A 441 -8.80 -17.02 -15.54
N VAL A 442 -9.19 -18.07 -14.84
CA VAL A 442 -8.26 -19.05 -14.25
C VAL A 442 -7.39 -19.69 -15.36
N ARG A 443 -6.11 -19.85 -15.09
CA ARG A 443 -5.12 -20.52 -15.94
C ARG A 443 -4.57 -21.74 -15.21
N SER A 444 -4.29 -22.82 -15.94
CA SER A 444 -3.65 -24.02 -15.40
C SER A 444 -2.32 -24.28 -16.10
N ASN A 445 -1.31 -24.69 -15.34
CA ASN A 445 0.05 -24.89 -15.84
C ASN A 445 0.54 -23.69 -16.66
N SER A 446 0.35 -22.51 -16.10
CA SER A 446 0.58 -21.23 -16.79
C SER A 446 2.06 -20.88 -16.85
N SER A 447 2.44 -20.17 -17.91
CA SER A 447 3.76 -19.60 -18.09
C SER A 447 3.67 -18.31 -18.92
N GLY A 448 4.48 -17.33 -18.58
CA GLY A 448 4.54 -16.00 -19.21
C GLY A 448 3.28 -15.16 -19.00
N PRO A 449 3.35 -13.86 -19.34
CA PRO A 449 2.25 -12.93 -19.12
C PRO A 449 1.00 -13.29 -19.94
N SER A 450 -0.17 -13.00 -19.36
CA SER A 450 -1.48 -13.35 -19.95
C SER A 450 -1.89 -12.46 -21.13
N TRP A 451 -1.24 -11.31 -21.31
CA TRP A 451 -1.66 -10.20 -22.18
C TRP A 451 -0.70 -9.92 -23.37
N VAL A 452 0.48 -10.50 -23.41
CA VAL A 452 1.52 -10.21 -24.44
C VAL A 452 1.06 -10.63 -25.83
N ASN A 453 0.32 -11.71 -25.96
CA ASN A 453 -0.19 -12.23 -27.24
C ASN A 453 -1.61 -11.78 -27.57
N GLY A 454 -2.10 -10.71 -26.94
CA GLY A 454 -3.45 -10.18 -27.08
C GLY A 454 -4.01 -9.73 -25.73
N ASN A 455 -5.31 -9.57 -25.63
CA ASN A 455 -5.92 -9.28 -24.33
C ASN A 455 -5.97 -10.53 -23.46
N THR A 456 -5.78 -10.35 -22.16
CA THR A 456 -6.02 -11.40 -21.14
C THR A 456 -7.40 -12.03 -21.34
N PRO A 457 -7.52 -13.35 -21.34
CA PRO A 457 -8.82 -14.00 -21.31
C PRO A 457 -9.58 -13.67 -20.01
N GLY A 458 -10.86 -13.37 -20.10
CA GLY A 458 -11.66 -13.03 -18.92
C GLY A 458 -13.00 -12.39 -19.26
N THR A 459 -13.63 -11.79 -18.26
CA THR A 459 -14.96 -11.19 -18.35
C THR A 459 -14.95 -9.75 -17.85
N SER A 460 -15.66 -8.87 -18.51
CA SER A 460 -15.90 -7.50 -18.10
C SER A 460 -17.17 -7.35 -17.31
N LEU A 461 -17.11 -6.68 -16.17
CA LEU A 461 -18.25 -6.28 -15.35
C LEU A 461 -18.36 -4.75 -15.36
N PRO A 462 -19.55 -4.20 -15.69
CA PRO A 462 -19.74 -2.75 -15.66
C PRO A 462 -19.67 -2.23 -14.21
N LEU A 463 -19.11 -1.04 -14.00
CA LEU A 463 -19.04 -0.43 -12.66
C LEU A 463 -20.43 -0.27 -12.00
N SER A 464 -21.50 -0.22 -12.78
CA SER A 464 -22.87 -0.22 -12.28
C SER A 464 -23.29 -1.49 -11.53
N SER A 465 -22.53 -2.58 -11.63
CA SER A 465 -22.70 -3.81 -10.84
C SER A 465 -21.86 -3.81 -9.54
N PHE A 466 -21.28 -2.67 -9.18
CA PHE A 466 -20.48 -2.50 -7.98
C PHE A 466 -21.11 -1.45 -7.06
N TYR A 467 -21.16 -1.77 -5.78
CA TYR A 467 -21.37 -0.76 -4.75
C TYR A 467 -20.00 -0.10 -4.47
N VAL A 468 -19.90 1.20 -4.71
CA VAL A 468 -18.68 1.97 -4.44
C VAL A 468 -18.65 2.35 -2.97
N VAL A 469 -17.79 1.68 -2.21
CA VAL A 469 -17.58 1.94 -0.78
C VAL A 469 -16.76 3.23 -0.63
N ASN A 470 -17.24 4.15 0.20
CA ASN A 470 -16.61 5.44 0.48
C ASN A 470 -16.79 5.83 1.96
N SER A 471 -16.30 6.99 2.37
CA SER A 471 -16.34 7.44 3.77
C SER A 471 -17.73 7.55 4.39
N ALA A 472 -18.80 7.59 3.59
CA ALA A 472 -20.18 7.58 4.08
C ALA A 472 -20.75 6.16 4.23
N SER A 473 -20.05 5.13 3.73
CA SER A 473 -20.50 3.75 3.79
C SER A 473 -20.37 3.20 5.21
N THR A 474 -21.34 2.40 5.61
CA THR A 474 -21.37 1.71 6.91
C THR A 474 -21.41 0.20 6.69
N ALA A 475 -21.06 -0.60 7.69
CA ALA A 475 -21.18 -2.05 7.62
C ALA A 475 -22.61 -2.49 7.23
N THR A 476 -23.62 -1.75 7.63
CA THR A 476 -25.04 -1.99 7.26
C THR A 476 -25.28 -1.78 5.79
N THR A 477 -24.81 -0.65 5.21
CA THR A 477 -25.02 -0.36 3.78
C THR A 477 -24.21 -1.29 2.89
N ILE A 478 -22.98 -1.62 3.28
CA ILE A 478 -22.13 -2.59 2.56
C ILE A 478 -22.79 -3.97 2.57
N ASN A 479 -23.28 -4.44 3.73
CA ASN A 479 -23.97 -5.73 3.82
C ASN A 479 -25.29 -5.75 3.02
N ALA A 480 -26.00 -4.63 2.93
CA ALA A 480 -27.20 -4.53 2.09
C ALA A 480 -26.86 -4.70 0.59
N ALA A 481 -25.78 -4.09 0.12
CA ALA A 481 -25.28 -4.24 -1.24
C ALA A 481 -24.83 -5.69 -1.53
N LEU A 482 -24.00 -6.28 -0.66
CA LEU A 482 -23.58 -7.68 -0.77
C LEU A 482 -24.79 -8.65 -0.81
N ALA A 483 -25.80 -8.43 0.03
CA ALA A 483 -27.01 -9.24 0.06
C ALA A 483 -27.84 -9.08 -1.22
N ALA A 484 -27.83 -7.90 -1.85
CA ALA A 484 -28.46 -7.64 -3.14
C ALA A 484 -27.73 -8.33 -4.30
N GLY A 485 -26.47 -8.71 -4.11
CA GLY A 485 -25.61 -9.34 -5.12
C GLY A 485 -24.70 -8.35 -5.84
N ASP A 486 -24.52 -7.15 -5.29
CA ASP A 486 -23.54 -6.20 -5.80
C ASP A 486 -22.12 -6.64 -5.46
N ASN A 487 -21.18 -6.37 -6.35
CA ASN A 487 -19.76 -6.38 -6.09
C ASN A 487 -19.35 -5.14 -5.26
N LEU A 488 -18.13 -5.12 -4.72
CA LEU A 488 -17.60 -3.95 -4.03
C LEU A 488 -16.40 -3.35 -4.76
N LEU A 489 -16.41 -2.04 -4.98
CA LEU A 489 -15.21 -1.26 -5.27
C LEU A 489 -14.93 -0.41 -4.04
N ILE A 490 -13.84 -0.70 -3.33
CA ILE A 490 -13.51 0.00 -2.09
C ILE A 490 -12.53 1.11 -2.42
N THR A 491 -12.94 2.36 -2.20
CA THR A 491 -12.12 3.54 -2.51
C THR A 491 -11.04 3.75 -1.44
N PRO A 492 -9.97 4.53 -1.73
CA PRO A 492 -8.91 4.80 -0.76
C PRO A 492 -9.46 5.38 0.55
N GLY A 493 -9.11 4.75 1.68
CA GLY A 493 -9.56 5.18 3.00
C GLY A 493 -9.38 4.13 4.09
N VAL A 494 -9.67 4.52 5.32
CA VAL A 494 -9.70 3.63 6.49
C VAL A 494 -11.15 3.51 6.97
N TYR A 495 -11.66 2.29 7.05
CA TYR A 495 -13.07 1.98 7.26
C TYR A 495 -13.28 1.20 8.56
N ASN A 496 -14.03 1.77 9.48
CA ASN A 496 -14.43 1.13 10.72
C ASN A 496 -15.64 0.21 10.50
N ILE A 497 -15.45 -1.09 10.69
CA ILE A 497 -16.44 -2.13 10.43
C ILE A 497 -17.09 -2.57 11.75
N SER A 498 -18.26 -2.03 12.03
CA SER A 498 -18.99 -2.26 13.30
C SER A 498 -19.70 -3.61 13.39
N SER A 499 -19.86 -4.32 12.28
CA SER A 499 -20.40 -5.68 12.23
C SER A 499 -19.83 -6.42 11.02
N THR A 500 -19.72 -7.72 11.10
CA THR A 500 -19.15 -8.57 10.04
C THR A 500 -19.75 -8.28 8.66
N LEU A 501 -18.90 -8.08 7.67
CA LEU A 501 -19.28 -8.04 6.27
C LEU A 501 -19.50 -9.48 5.78
N ASN A 502 -20.69 -9.78 5.26
CA ASN A 502 -21.07 -11.15 4.88
C ASN A 502 -21.16 -11.29 3.36
N VAL A 503 -20.22 -11.97 2.76
CA VAL A 503 -20.22 -12.33 1.33
C VAL A 503 -20.90 -13.68 1.20
N THR A 504 -22.11 -13.70 0.63
CA THR A 504 -22.95 -14.91 0.54
C THR A 504 -23.32 -15.30 -0.88
N LYS A 505 -22.84 -14.54 -1.86
CA LYS A 505 -23.11 -14.78 -3.28
C LYS A 505 -21.84 -15.26 -3.96
N ALA A 506 -21.99 -16.29 -4.80
CA ALA A 506 -20.93 -16.71 -5.70
C ALA A 506 -20.54 -15.56 -6.64
N ASP A 507 -19.35 -15.61 -7.17
CA ASP A 507 -18.80 -14.64 -8.13
C ASP A 507 -18.72 -13.18 -7.62
N THR A 508 -18.79 -12.94 -6.31
CA THR A 508 -18.64 -11.59 -5.75
C THR A 508 -17.19 -11.12 -5.92
N LYS A 509 -17.02 -9.93 -6.49
CA LYS A 509 -15.72 -9.27 -6.65
C LYS A 509 -15.60 -8.12 -5.65
N ILE A 510 -14.50 -8.09 -4.91
CA ILE A 510 -14.16 -7.05 -3.91
C ILE A 510 -12.80 -6.49 -4.31
N VAL A 511 -12.80 -5.29 -4.86
CA VAL A 511 -11.61 -4.65 -5.43
C VAL A 511 -11.27 -3.40 -4.64
N GLY A 512 -10.09 -3.34 -4.05
CA GLY A 512 -9.55 -2.19 -3.34
C GLY A 512 -8.76 -1.27 -4.27
N LEU A 513 -8.89 0.04 -4.08
CA LEU A 513 -8.06 1.05 -4.73
C LEU A 513 -7.25 1.78 -3.67
N GLY A 514 -5.91 1.83 -3.81
CA GLY A 514 -5.03 2.56 -2.91
C GLY A 514 -5.03 2.00 -1.48
N PHE A 515 -5.04 0.67 -1.34
CA PHE A 515 -4.92 -0.02 -0.05
C PHE A 515 -5.99 0.35 1.00
N PRO A 516 -7.29 0.32 0.67
CA PRO A 516 -8.33 0.57 1.65
C PRO A 516 -8.16 -0.39 2.83
N THR A 517 -8.30 0.16 4.04
CA THR A 517 -8.05 -0.58 5.27
C THR A 517 -9.35 -0.80 6.03
N LEU A 518 -9.67 -2.03 6.37
CA LEU A 518 -10.89 -2.43 7.09
C LEU A 518 -10.54 -2.81 8.54
N ILE A 519 -11.17 -2.15 9.53
CA ILE A 519 -10.88 -2.32 10.97
C ILE A 519 -12.15 -2.75 11.71
N PRO A 520 -12.20 -3.92 12.37
CA PRO A 520 -13.33 -4.32 13.19
C PRO A 520 -13.34 -3.53 14.52
N THR A 521 -14.46 -2.92 14.87
CA THR A 521 -14.54 -2.05 16.06
C THR A 521 -15.01 -2.75 17.35
N SER A 522 -15.52 -3.98 17.24
CA SER A 522 -16.19 -4.69 18.35
C SER A 522 -15.69 -6.11 18.55
N GLY A 523 -14.53 -6.46 18.01
CA GLY A 523 -14.01 -7.84 18.04
C GLY A 523 -14.77 -8.80 17.12
N ASN A 524 -15.57 -8.29 16.22
CA ASN A 524 -16.24 -9.06 15.17
C ASN A 524 -15.22 -9.54 14.13
N ILE A 525 -15.52 -10.64 13.45
CA ILE A 525 -14.83 -10.97 12.19
C ILE A 525 -15.08 -9.82 11.22
N THR A 526 -14.03 -9.28 10.59
CA THR A 526 -14.21 -8.13 9.70
C THR A 526 -14.99 -8.53 8.46
N MET A 527 -14.61 -9.65 7.82
CA MET A 527 -15.32 -10.19 6.66
C MET A 527 -15.43 -11.70 6.76
N ASN A 528 -16.63 -12.22 6.47
CA ASN A 528 -16.92 -13.65 6.39
C ASN A 528 -17.48 -13.99 5.00
N VAL A 529 -16.79 -14.87 4.30
CA VAL A 529 -17.19 -15.40 3.00
C VAL A 529 -17.83 -16.76 3.22
N ALA A 530 -19.04 -16.94 2.74
CA ALA A 530 -19.72 -18.23 2.77
C ALA A 530 -19.00 -19.25 1.87
N ASP A 531 -19.38 -20.51 1.97
CA ASP A 531 -18.86 -21.61 1.14
C ASP A 531 -19.50 -21.54 -0.26
N VAL A 532 -19.04 -20.57 -1.06
CA VAL A 532 -19.51 -20.26 -2.43
C VAL A 532 -18.30 -20.10 -3.34
N SER A 533 -18.47 -20.30 -4.66
CA SER A 533 -17.36 -20.24 -5.62
C SER A 533 -17.11 -18.84 -6.16
N GLY A 534 -15.90 -18.58 -6.61
CA GLY A 534 -15.55 -17.47 -7.46
C GLY A 534 -15.50 -16.11 -6.76
N VAL A 535 -15.35 -16.09 -5.44
CA VAL A 535 -15.15 -14.81 -4.71
C VAL A 535 -13.71 -14.36 -4.90
N ASN A 536 -13.52 -13.15 -5.46
CA ASN A 536 -12.20 -12.54 -5.54
C ASN A 536 -12.13 -11.35 -4.58
N ILE A 537 -11.10 -11.31 -3.74
CA ILE A 537 -10.77 -10.16 -2.86
C ILE A 537 -9.39 -9.69 -3.27
N SER A 538 -9.26 -8.40 -3.63
CA SER A 538 -7.96 -7.86 -4.07
C SER A 538 -7.68 -6.47 -3.53
N GLY A 539 -6.40 -6.19 -3.25
CA GLY A 539 -5.90 -4.86 -2.90
C GLY A 539 -6.42 -4.28 -1.59
N VAL A 540 -6.71 -5.10 -0.57
CA VAL A 540 -7.34 -4.69 0.70
C VAL A 540 -6.45 -5.02 1.90
N ILE A 541 -6.39 -4.10 2.88
CA ILE A 541 -5.76 -4.34 4.17
C ILE A 541 -6.84 -4.63 5.23
N PHE A 542 -6.64 -5.68 6.03
CA PHE A 542 -7.42 -6.00 7.22
C PHE A 542 -6.57 -5.69 8.45
N ASP A 543 -6.89 -4.64 9.19
CA ASP A 543 -6.25 -4.31 10.46
C ASP A 543 -7.03 -4.91 11.63
N ALA A 544 -6.33 -5.35 12.67
CA ALA A 544 -6.95 -5.72 13.93
C ALA A 544 -7.42 -4.47 14.70
N GLY A 545 -8.62 -4.51 15.20
CA GLY A 545 -9.16 -3.46 16.08
C GLY A 545 -8.75 -3.65 17.55
N PRO A 546 -9.14 -2.71 18.43
CA PRO A 546 -8.75 -2.72 19.84
C PRO A 546 -9.37 -3.86 20.66
N ALA A 547 -10.46 -4.45 20.18
CA ALA A 547 -11.06 -5.65 20.78
C ALA A 547 -10.63 -6.88 19.98
N ASN A 548 -10.23 -7.95 20.65
CA ASN A 548 -9.77 -9.17 19.99
C ASN A 548 -10.83 -9.76 19.05
N SER A 549 -10.48 -9.92 17.80
CA SER A 549 -11.25 -10.67 16.80
C SER A 549 -10.82 -12.14 16.78
N THR A 550 -11.77 -13.06 16.64
CA THR A 550 -11.44 -14.49 16.45
C THR A 550 -10.75 -14.73 15.11
N ALA A 551 -11.14 -13.96 14.09
CA ALA A 551 -10.45 -13.84 12.79
C ALA A 551 -10.69 -12.46 12.20
N LEU A 552 -9.80 -11.98 11.32
CA LEU A 552 -10.04 -10.77 10.52
C LEU A 552 -10.78 -11.14 9.23
N LEU A 553 -10.32 -12.18 8.53
CA LEU A 553 -11.01 -12.76 7.38
C LEU A 553 -11.26 -14.25 7.64
N GLN A 554 -12.48 -14.70 7.39
CA GLN A 554 -12.83 -16.13 7.39
C GLN A 554 -13.53 -16.46 6.08
N VAL A 555 -13.10 -17.55 5.45
CA VAL A 555 -13.61 -18.01 4.14
C VAL A 555 -14.05 -19.44 4.23
N GLY A 556 -15.18 -19.75 3.62
CA GLY A 556 -15.72 -21.10 3.54
C GLY A 556 -16.24 -21.65 4.88
N THR A 557 -16.61 -22.90 4.86
CA THR A 557 -17.11 -23.65 6.02
C THR A 557 -16.15 -24.76 6.40
N ALA A 558 -15.71 -24.80 7.64
CA ALA A 558 -14.79 -25.82 8.14
C ALA A 558 -15.32 -27.23 7.89
N GLY A 559 -14.50 -28.09 7.27
CA GLY A 559 -14.84 -29.46 6.93
C GLY A 559 -15.79 -29.59 5.73
N SER A 560 -15.99 -28.56 4.95
CA SER A 560 -16.75 -28.63 3.71
C SER A 560 -16.11 -29.60 2.72
N SER A 561 -16.96 -30.29 1.95
CA SER A 561 -16.57 -31.13 0.82
C SER A 561 -16.89 -30.50 -0.55
N VAL A 562 -17.36 -29.23 -0.55
CA VAL A 562 -17.66 -28.51 -1.81
C VAL A 562 -16.33 -28.23 -2.51
N SER A 563 -16.30 -28.50 -3.82
CA SER A 563 -15.12 -28.21 -4.64
C SER A 563 -15.35 -26.93 -5.42
N HIS A 564 -14.40 -26.02 -5.32
CA HIS A 564 -14.39 -24.76 -6.07
C HIS A 564 -13.37 -24.79 -7.23
N ALA A 565 -12.86 -25.95 -7.63
CA ALA A 565 -11.79 -26.10 -8.62
C ALA A 565 -12.08 -25.50 -10.01
N SER A 566 -13.35 -25.38 -10.39
CA SER A 566 -13.74 -24.79 -11.68
C SER A 566 -13.83 -23.25 -11.63
N ASP A 567 -13.94 -22.70 -10.43
CA ASP A 567 -14.11 -21.27 -10.18
C ASP A 567 -13.66 -21.00 -8.74
N PRO A 568 -12.34 -20.94 -8.50
CA PRO A 568 -11.77 -20.81 -7.16
C PRO A 568 -12.03 -19.45 -6.55
N ASP A 569 -12.08 -19.40 -5.23
CA ASP A 569 -11.93 -18.14 -4.51
C ASP A 569 -10.48 -17.69 -4.61
N SER A 570 -10.22 -16.38 -4.80
CA SER A 570 -8.86 -15.84 -4.84
C SER A 570 -8.69 -14.64 -3.92
N PHE A 571 -7.48 -14.54 -3.35
CA PHE A 571 -7.05 -13.49 -2.45
C PHE A 571 -5.74 -12.94 -2.98
N ASP A 572 -5.85 -11.83 -3.72
CA ASP A 572 -4.74 -11.22 -4.45
C ASP A 572 -4.35 -9.90 -3.78
N ASP A 573 -3.10 -9.72 -3.36
CA ASP A 573 -2.65 -8.49 -2.67
C ASP A 573 -3.51 -8.16 -1.43
N VAL A 574 -3.82 -9.19 -0.64
CA VAL A 574 -4.61 -9.06 0.60
C VAL A 574 -3.67 -9.10 1.80
N PHE A 575 -3.69 -8.04 2.59
CA PHE A 575 -2.75 -7.87 3.67
C PHE A 575 -3.45 -7.78 5.02
N PHE A 576 -2.80 -8.31 6.06
CA PHE A 576 -3.33 -8.34 7.41
C PHE A 576 -2.34 -7.72 8.36
N ARG A 577 -2.84 -6.91 9.31
CA ARG A 577 -1.98 -6.24 10.27
C ARG A 577 -2.57 -6.31 11.67
N VAL A 578 -1.75 -6.75 12.64
CA VAL A 578 -2.06 -6.74 14.06
C VAL A 578 -1.07 -5.80 14.76
N GLY A 579 -1.52 -4.63 15.21
CA GLY A 579 -0.62 -3.57 15.69
C GLY A 579 -0.07 -2.70 14.56
N GLY A 580 0.91 -1.87 14.85
CA GLY A 580 1.61 -0.99 13.90
C GLY A 580 0.94 0.37 13.75
N ALA A 581 -0.20 0.49 13.08
CA ALA A 581 -0.93 1.76 12.95
C ALA A 581 -1.67 2.14 14.25
N GLU A 582 -2.27 1.16 14.89
CA GLU A 582 -2.91 1.28 16.20
C GLU A 582 -2.81 -0.06 16.96
N ALA A 583 -3.00 -0.01 18.28
CA ALA A 583 -3.02 -1.24 19.06
C ALA A 583 -4.23 -2.09 18.70
N GLY A 584 -4.00 -3.37 18.39
CA GLY A 584 -5.05 -4.29 17.99
C GLY A 584 -4.73 -5.73 18.38
N SER A 585 -5.72 -6.62 18.30
CA SER A 585 -5.50 -8.05 18.52
C SER A 585 -6.42 -8.92 17.67
N ALA A 586 -5.89 -10.06 17.22
CA ALA A 586 -6.66 -11.08 16.52
C ALA A 586 -6.13 -12.47 16.89
N THR A 587 -7.00 -13.40 17.23
CA THR A 587 -6.59 -14.77 17.55
C THR A 587 -5.96 -15.46 16.34
N THR A 588 -6.59 -15.33 15.17
CA THR A 588 -6.05 -15.72 13.87
C THR A 588 -6.37 -14.61 12.87
N SER A 589 -5.42 -14.19 12.05
CA SER A 589 -5.73 -13.12 11.09
C SER A 589 -6.55 -13.64 9.92
N PHE A 590 -6.14 -14.75 9.30
CA PHE A 590 -6.83 -15.32 8.15
C PHE A 590 -7.14 -16.81 8.36
N ILE A 591 -8.41 -17.19 8.21
CA ILE A 591 -8.87 -18.58 8.22
C ILE A 591 -9.47 -18.91 6.86
N ASP A 592 -8.82 -19.82 6.12
CA ASP A 592 -9.30 -20.33 4.84
C ASP A 592 -9.80 -21.78 4.97
N ASN A 593 -11.13 -21.94 4.91
CA ASN A 593 -11.76 -23.25 4.88
C ASN A 593 -12.25 -23.65 3.47
N SER A 594 -12.07 -22.79 2.47
CA SER A 594 -12.52 -23.03 1.10
C SER A 594 -11.59 -24.01 0.39
N ASN A 595 -12.14 -24.99 -0.31
CA ASN A 595 -11.34 -25.89 -1.11
C ASN A 595 -10.96 -25.25 -2.44
N ASN A 596 -9.74 -25.50 -2.91
CA ASN A 596 -9.20 -25.03 -4.18
C ASN A 596 -8.96 -23.51 -4.27
N SER A 597 -8.98 -22.78 -3.16
CA SER A 597 -8.70 -21.34 -3.15
C SER A 597 -7.27 -21.03 -3.60
N LEU A 598 -7.09 -19.79 -4.06
CA LEU A 598 -5.82 -19.22 -4.48
C LEU A 598 -5.44 -18.07 -3.51
N ILE A 599 -4.25 -18.16 -2.95
CA ILE A 599 -3.64 -17.14 -2.09
C ILE A 599 -2.45 -16.58 -2.87
N ASP A 600 -2.46 -15.28 -3.20
CA ASP A 600 -1.51 -14.70 -4.16
C ASP A 600 -1.01 -13.34 -3.67
N ASP A 601 0.25 -13.27 -3.26
CA ASP A 601 0.86 -12.11 -2.59
C ASP A 601 0.08 -11.68 -1.34
N VAL A 602 0.05 -12.56 -0.35
CA VAL A 602 -0.61 -12.30 0.93
C VAL A 602 0.44 -12.14 2.03
N TRP A 603 0.41 -10.98 2.69
CA TRP A 603 1.22 -10.74 3.87
C TRP A 603 0.35 -10.65 5.12
N VAL A 604 0.68 -11.47 6.11
CA VAL A 604 -0.01 -11.53 7.41
C VAL A 604 1.00 -11.14 8.49
N TRP A 605 0.89 -9.93 8.99
CA TRP A 605 1.89 -9.32 9.84
C TRP A 605 1.35 -8.99 11.23
N ARG A 606 1.96 -9.55 12.26
CA ARG A 606 1.89 -9.03 13.60
C ARG A 606 3.04 -8.04 13.77
N ALA A 607 2.73 -6.77 13.94
CA ALA A 607 3.71 -5.70 13.80
C ALA A 607 4.81 -5.79 14.87
N ASP A 608 6.05 -5.75 14.42
CA ASP A 608 7.26 -5.70 15.27
C ASP A 608 7.60 -4.26 15.68
N HIS A 609 7.01 -3.27 15.02
CA HIS A 609 7.19 -1.84 15.31
C HIS A 609 5.91 -1.02 15.07
N GLY A 610 5.90 0.23 15.56
CA GLY A 610 4.75 1.12 15.48
C GLY A 610 3.89 1.11 16.74
N ALA A 611 2.66 1.64 16.65
CA ALA A 611 1.75 1.74 17.78
C ALA A 611 1.20 0.37 18.19
N GLY A 612 1.25 0.06 19.48
CA GLY A 612 0.79 -1.22 20.02
C GLY A 612 1.68 -2.41 19.67
N ALA A 613 2.86 -2.20 19.09
CA ALA A 613 3.82 -3.23 18.73
C ALA A 613 5.04 -3.24 19.66
N GLY A 614 5.96 -4.21 19.45
CA GLY A 614 7.23 -4.33 20.18
C GLY A 614 7.09 -4.78 21.63
N SER A 615 5.98 -5.38 22.02
CA SER A 615 5.75 -5.94 23.35
C SER A 615 4.95 -7.24 23.23
N TRP A 616 5.41 -8.28 23.93
CA TRP A 616 4.76 -9.60 23.95
C TRP A 616 3.24 -9.57 24.28
N THR A 617 2.75 -8.51 24.90
CA THR A 617 1.40 -8.41 25.43
C THR A 617 0.53 -7.32 24.80
N SER A 618 1.06 -6.51 23.87
CA SER A 618 0.36 -5.34 23.37
C SER A 618 -0.47 -5.59 22.10
N ASP A 619 0.03 -6.38 21.18
CA ASP A 619 -0.58 -6.70 19.88
C ASP A 619 -0.74 -8.22 19.73
N GLN A 620 -1.58 -8.79 20.58
CA GLN A 620 -1.72 -10.24 20.68
C GLN A 620 -2.26 -10.87 19.40
N GLY A 621 -1.52 -11.83 18.85
CA GLY A 621 -1.90 -12.65 17.72
C GLY A 621 -1.34 -14.06 17.88
N ALA A 622 -2.21 -15.07 17.96
CA ALA A 622 -1.75 -16.45 18.17
C ALA A 622 -1.20 -17.05 16.87
N THR A 623 -1.94 -16.93 15.77
CA THR A 623 -1.61 -17.53 14.46
C THR A 623 -1.97 -16.55 13.34
N GLY A 624 -1.10 -16.43 12.35
CA GLY A 624 -1.37 -15.57 11.20
C GLY A 624 -2.38 -16.20 10.25
N LEU A 625 -2.07 -17.39 9.73
CA LEU A 625 -2.88 -18.08 8.74
C LEU A 625 -3.25 -19.51 9.19
N THR A 626 -4.50 -19.88 9.00
CA THR A 626 -4.95 -21.28 9.13
C THR A 626 -5.67 -21.71 7.86
N VAL A 627 -5.10 -22.68 7.14
CA VAL A 627 -5.68 -23.27 5.93
C VAL A 627 -6.28 -24.63 6.27
N ASN A 628 -7.60 -24.73 6.20
CA ASN A 628 -8.34 -25.97 6.39
C ASN A 628 -8.87 -26.53 5.06
N GLY A 629 -8.94 -25.70 4.02
CA GLY A 629 -9.36 -26.10 2.68
C GLY A 629 -8.39 -27.06 2.02
N ASN A 630 -8.89 -27.97 1.20
CA ASN A 630 -8.08 -28.89 0.42
C ASN A 630 -7.71 -28.30 -0.94
N ASN A 631 -6.54 -28.70 -1.48
CA ASN A 631 -6.03 -28.28 -2.79
C ASN A 631 -5.87 -26.75 -2.91
N VAL A 632 -5.57 -26.07 -1.81
CA VAL A 632 -5.28 -24.64 -1.80
C VAL A 632 -3.89 -24.43 -2.40
N THR A 633 -3.75 -23.41 -3.24
CA THR A 633 -2.45 -23.01 -3.82
C THR A 633 -2.10 -21.61 -3.32
N ALA A 634 -0.89 -21.45 -2.77
CA ALA A 634 -0.36 -20.17 -2.32
C ALA A 634 0.90 -19.77 -3.08
N TYR A 635 0.97 -18.52 -3.50
CA TYR A 635 2.12 -17.85 -4.13
C TYR A 635 2.49 -16.60 -3.32
N GLY A 636 3.78 -16.36 -3.08
CA GLY A 636 4.21 -15.13 -2.44
C GLY A 636 3.62 -14.93 -1.03
N LEU A 637 3.53 -16.00 -0.24
CA LEU A 637 2.95 -15.96 1.10
C LEU A 637 3.98 -15.53 2.13
N ALA A 638 3.73 -14.45 2.86
CA ALA A 638 4.50 -14.02 4.01
C ALA A 638 3.62 -14.01 5.28
N VAL A 639 4.11 -14.61 6.39
CA VAL A 639 3.40 -14.64 7.67
C VAL A 639 4.39 -14.46 8.81
N GLU A 640 4.27 -13.40 9.62
CA GLU A 640 5.35 -12.94 10.47
C GLU A 640 4.93 -12.57 11.89
N HIS A 641 5.80 -12.91 12.85
CA HIS A 641 5.84 -12.48 14.25
C HIS A 641 4.70 -12.99 15.13
N PHE A 642 3.91 -13.96 14.73
CA PHE A 642 2.83 -14.50 15.56
C PHE A 642 3.36 -15.33 16.73
N GLN A 643 2.60 -15.34 17.82
CA GLN A 643 3.03 -15.90 19.10
C GLN A 643 2.98 -17.43 19.19
N GLN A 644 2.37 -18.09 18.20
CA GLN A 644 2.37 -19.55 18.03
C GLN A 644 2.83 -19.90 16.61
N ASN A 645 2.25 -20.92 15.97
CA ASN A 645 2.59 -21.18 14.58
C ASN A 645 2.14 -20.03 13.70
N GLU A 646 3.04 -19.53 12.85
CA GLU A 646 2.69 -18.48 11.88
C GLU A 646 1.60 -19.01 10.92
N THR A 647 1.81 -20.23 10.42
CA THR A 647 0.86 -20.90 9.52
C THR A 647 0.54 -22.31 10.01
N ASN A 648 -0.76 -22.61 10.12
CA ASN A 648 -1.29 -23.95 10.30
C ASN A 648 -1.90 -24.43 8.98
N TRP A 649 -1.33 -25.49 8.37
CA TRP A 649 -1.83 -26.03 7.11
C TRP A 649 -2.47 -27.42 7.32
N ASN A 650 -3.78 -27.44 7.45
CA ASN A 650 -4.55 -28.64 7.77
C ASN A 650 -5.14 -29.33 6.54
N GLY A 651 -5.19 -28.65 5.39
CA GLY A 651 -5.78 -29.14 4.14
C GLY A 651 -4.91 -30.16 3.41
N GLN A 652 -5.54 -31.09 2.70
CA GLN A 652 -4.88 -32.05 1.83
C GLN A 652 -4.57 -31.44 0.47
N GLY A 653 -3.49 -31.88 -0.20
CA GLY A 653 -3.19 -31.51 -1.57
C GLY A 653 -2.75 -30.06 -1.75
N GLY A 654 -2.35 -29.39 -0.67
CA GLY A 654 -1.89 -28.02 -0.72
C GLY A 654 -0.59 -27.84 -1.51
N THR A 655 -0.42 -26.68 -2.12
CA THR A 655 0.82 -26.28 -2.78
C THR A 655 1.20 -24.87 -2.33
N VAL A 656 2.44 -24.68 -1.85
CA VAL A 656 2.99 -23.37 -1.49
C VAL A 656 4.25 -23.12 -2.30
N ILE A 657 4.26 -22.03 -3.04
CA ILE A 657 5.39 -21.57 -3.87
C ILE A 657 5.80 -20.19 -3.37
N PHE A 658 6.93 -20.12 -2.74
CA PHE A 658 7.44 -19.06 -1.89
C PHE A 658 6.65 -18.92 -0.57
N PHE A 659 7.36 -19.10 0.53
CA PHE A 659 6.92 -18.73 1.87
C PHE A 659 8.04 -17.98 2.59
N GLN A 660 7.66 -16.92 3.27
CA GLN A 660 8.58 -16.15 4.09
C GLN A 660 7.96 -15.95 5.47
N ASN A 661 8.80 -16.06 6.48
CA ASN A 661 8.40 -15.83 7.86
C ASN A 661 9.53 -15.19 8.64
N GLU A 662 9.18 -14.37 9.59
CA GLU A 662 10.04 -13.96 10.68
C GLU A 662 9.40 -14.36 12.01
N ASN A 663 10.16 -15.06 12.87
CA ASN A 663 9.68 -15.42 14.20
C ASN A 663 9.49 -14.16 15.07
N PRO A 664 8.64 -14.17 16.13
CA PRO A 664 8.46 -13.01 16.97
C PRO A 664 9.77 -12.57 17.63
N TYR A 665 10.10 -11.28 17.55
CA TYR A 665 11.36 -10.71 18.01
C TYR A 665 11.43 -10.54 19.53
N GLU A 666 10.31 -10.16 20.14
CA GLU A 666 10.19 -9.70 21.51
C GLU A 666 9.83 -10.82 22.52
N VAL A 667 10.21 -12.04 22.24
CA VAL A 667 9.97 -13.19 23.15
C VAL A 667 10.68 -12.95 24.50
N PRO A 668 9.93 -12.81 25.61
CA PRO A 668 10.51 -12.36 26.88
C PRO A 668 11.36 -13.44 27.60
N ASN A 669 11.08 -14.70 27.35
CA ASN A 669 11.82 -15.86 27.85
C ASN A 669 11.32 -17.13 27.16
N GLN A 670 12.12 -18.19 27.19
CA GLN A 670 11.78 -19.47 26.53
C GLN A 670 10.45 -20.06 27.02
N ALA A 671 10.16 -19.96 28.32
CA ALA A 671 8.91 -20.54 28.88
C ALA A 671 7.63 -19.87 28.37
N SER A 672 7.74 -18.65 27.84
CA SER A 672 6.62 -17.93 27.21
C SER A 672 6.39 -18.37 25.77
N TRP A 673 7.33 -19.10 25.17
CA TRP A 673 7.26 -19.50 23.75
C TRP A 673 7.69 -20.97 23.58
N MET A 674 6.73 -21.86 23.94
CA MET A 674 6.90 -23.32 23.95
C MET A 674 5.72 -23.96 23.22
N ALA A 675 5.97 -24.70 22.14
CA ALA A 675 4.91 -25.46 21.45
C ALA A 675 4.41 -26.64 22.27
N SER A 676 5.26 -27.19 23.14
CA SER A 676 4.91 -28.20 24.12
C SER A 676 5.90 -28.16 25.31
N PRO A 677 5.66 -28.86 26.44
CA PRO A 677 6.61 -28.92 27.55
C PRO A 677 8.03 -29.40 27.19
N THR A 678 8.22 -29.95 26.00
CA THR A 678 9.49 -30.51 25.51
C THR A 678 9.92 -29.97 24.15
N GLN A 679 9.21 -28.98 23.63
CA GLN A 679 9.55 -28.38 22.32
C GLN A 679 9.66 -26.87 22.48
N ASP A 680 10.86 -26.37 22.38
CA ASP A 680 11.20 -24.96 22.38
C ASP A 680 10.72 -24.30 21.09
N GLY A 681 10.05 -23.14 21.21
CA GLY A 681 9.50 -22.39 20.09
C GLY A 681 8.33 -23.07 19.38
N TYR A 682 7.76 -22.35 18.42
CA TYR A 682 6.73 -22.87 17.54
C TYR A 682 7.29 -22.99 16.12
N PRO A 683 6.98 -24.08 15.38
CA PRO A 683 7.27 -24.11 13.96
C PRO A 683 6.55 -22.95 13.24
N SER A 684 7.27 -22.27 12.37
CA SER A 684 6.67 -21.20 11.56
C SER A 684 5.59 -21.76 10.64
N PHE A 685 5.86 -22.92 10.05
CA PHE A 685 4.90 -23.63 9.20
C PHE A 685 4.64 -25.02 9.73
N TYR A 686 3.41 -25.28 10.14
CA TYR A 686 3.00 -26.53 10.76
C TYR A 686 1.98 -27.29 9.90
N ILE A 687 2.30 -28.53 9.59
CA ILE A 687 1.41 -29.48 8.92
C ILE A 687 1.16 -30.67 9.87
N PRO A 688 -0.09 -30.94 10.28
CA PRO A 688 -0.40 -32.04 11.19
C PRO A 688 -0.25 -33.41 10.51
N ASN A 689 -0.04 -34.44 11.32
CA ASN A 689 0.15 -35.82 10.85
C ASN A 689 -1.06 -36.42 10.07
N SER A 690 -2.21 -35.76 10.10
CA SER A 690 -3.39 -36.14 9.29
C SER A 690 -3.26 -35.77 7.82
N VAL A 691 -2.35 -34.81 7.46
CA VAL A 691 -2.11 -34.43 6.08
C VAL A 691 -1.16 -35.44 5.42
N THR A 692 -1.54 -35.95 4.30
CA THR A 692 -0.80 -37.00 3.54
C THR A 692 -0.34 -36.53 2.16
N SER A 693 -0.74 -35.31 1.74
CA SER A 693 -0.39 -34.74 0.44
C SER A 693 -0.19 -33.23 0.56
N PHE A 694 1.03 -32.75 0.23
CA PHE A 694 1.41 -31.34 0.23
C PHE A 694 2.69 -31.16 -0.58
N GLN A 695 2.86 -29.98 -1.21
CA GLN A 695 4.07 -29.57 -1.92
C GLN A 695 4.49 -28.17 -1.48
N GLY A 696 5.73 -28.00 -1.01
CA GLY A 696 6.31 -26.70 -0.67
C GLY A 696 7.56 -26.42 -1.50
N TYR A 697 7.71 -25.21 -2.01
CA TYR A 697 8.84 -24.77 -2.85
C TYR A 697 9.36 -23.40 -2.40
N GLY A 698 10.69 -23.29 -2.18
CA GLY A 698 11.32 -22.02 -1.86
C GLY A 698 10.77 -21.39 -0.58
N MET A 699 10.82 -22.10 0.55
CA MET A 699 10.25 -21.65 1.81
C MET A 699 11.34 -21.27 2.81
N GLY A 700 11.32 -20.03 3.32
CA GLY A 700 12.30 -19.50 4.27
C GLY A 700 11.71 -19.12 5.63
N SER A 701 12.50 -19.32 6.70
CA SER A 701 12.15 -18.90 8.05
C SER A 701 13.33 -18.18 8.71
N TYR A 702 13.06 -17.01 9.27
CA TYR A 702 14.06 -16.09 9.79
C TYR A 702 13.82 -15.80 11.27
N SER A 703 14.88 -15.50 12.01
CA SER A 703 14.78 -15.19 13.44
C SER A 703 15.68 -14.05 13.84
N TYR A 704 15.12 -13.14 14.65
CA TYR A 704 15.85 -12.11 15.38
C TYR A 704 15.27 -12.01 16.79
N PHE A 705 15.99 -12.45 17.82
CA PHE A 705 15.50 -12.37 19.20
C PHE A 705 16.18 -11.21 19.94
N ASP A 706 15.48 -10.10 20.10
CA ASP A 706 16.03 -8.79 20.46
C ASP A 706 16.04 -8.50 21.98
N GLN A 707 15.40 -9.35 22.80
CA GLN A 707 15.29 -9.12 24.25
C GLN A 707 16.55 -9.47 25.04
N GLY A 708 17.65 -9.89 24.37
CA GLY A 708 18.89 -10.28 25.01
C GLY A 708 18.81 -11.58 25.82
N VAL A 709 17.74 -12.34 25.68
CA VAL A 709 17.50 -13.64 26.32
C VAL A 709 17.70 -14.73 25.27
N ASN A 710 18.38 -15.80 25.63
CA ASN A 710 18.58 -16.94 24.74
C ASN A 710 17.23 -17.62 24.46
N ILE A 711 16.76 -17.53 23.23
CA ILE A 711 15.51 -18.13 22.73
C ILE A 711 15.86 -19.14 21.65
N GLU A 712 15.42 -20.37 21.86
CA GLU A 712 15.63 -21.46 20.92
C GLU A 712 14.31 -21.81 20.22
N ASN A 713 14.37 -22.02 18.91
CA ASN A 713 13.31 -22.68 18.14
C ASN A 713 13.81 -24.06 17.72
N ALA A 714 13.15 -25.11 18.15
CA ALA A 714 13.57 -26.48 17.86
C ALA A 714 13.60 -26.79 16.35
N MET A 715 12.70 -26.20 15.59
CA MET A 715 12.61 -26.35 14.14
C MET A 715 11.76 -25.24 13.50
N ALA A 716 12.14 -24.80 12.31
CA ALA A 716 11.36 -23.82 11.55
C ALA A 716 10.09 -24.44 10.93
N PHE A 717 10.22 -25.64 10.39
CA PHE A 717 9.11 -26.36 9.74
C PHE A 717 8.83 -27.66 10.47
N GLN A 718 7.54 -28.00 10.60
CA GLN A 718 7.11 -29.29 11.14
C GLN A 718 6.04 -29.91 10.23
N ALA A 719 6.29 -31.11 9.75
CA ALA A 719 5.41 -31.77 8.79
C ALA A 719 5.48 -33.30 8.91
N PRO A 720 4.48 -34.06 8.41
CA PRO A 720 4.56 -35.51 8.32
C PRO A 720 5.76 -35.95 7.47
N HIS A 721 6.45 -37.00 7.92
CA HIS A 721 7.54 -37.62 7.15
C HIS A 721 6.96 -38.73 6.24
N THR A 722 6.38 -38.35 5.12
CA THR A 722 5.76 -39.26 4.14
C THR A 722 6.08 -38.80 2.73
N SER A 723 6.08 -39.75 1.77
CA SER A 723 6.37 -39.44 0.35
C SER A 723 5.33 -38.56 -0.34
N GLY A 724 4.19 -38.32 0.27
CA GLY A 724 3.16 -37.42 -0.27
C GLY A 724 3.25 -35.98 0.24
N VAL A 725 4.06 -35.72 1.28
CA VAL A 725 4.30 -34.39 1.84
C VAL A 725 5.76 -34.06 1.56
N GLN A 726 5.99 -33.19 0.59
CA GLN A 726 7.33 -32.91 0.07
C GLN A 726 7.65 -31.42 0.12
N PHE A 727 8.90 -31.13 0.42
CA PHE A 727 9.45 -29.77 0.38
C PHE A 727 10.68 -29.74 -0.50
N HIS A 728 10.81 -28.66 -1.24
CA HIS A 728 11.94 -28.37 -2.11
C HIS A 728 12.46 -26.97 -1.76
N ASP A 729 13.79 -26.89 -1.54
CA ASP A 729 14.46 -25.63 -1.31
C ASP A 729 13.95 -24.88 -0.06
N LEU A 730 14.16 -25.50 1.11
CA LEU A 730 13.92 -24.88 2.41
C LEU A 730 15.16 -24.19 2.93
N LEU A 731 14.99 -23.09 3.63
CA LEU A 731 16.10 -22.42 4.34
C LEU A 731 15.67 -21.82 5.67
N THR A 732 16.69 -21.64 6.54
CA THR A 732 16.57 -20.81 7.74
C THR A 732 17.73 -19.85 7.83
N VAL A 733 17.49 -18.65 8.39
CA VAL A 733 18.53 -17.65 8.65
C VAL A 733 18.33 -17.08 10.04
N PHE A 734 19.40 -16.98 10.80
CA PHE A 734 19.42 -16.22 12.03
C PHE A 734 19.95 -14.82 11.72
N LEU A 735 19.11 -13.81 11.92
CA LEU A 735 19.43 -12.44 11.56
C LEU A 735 20.34 -11.81 12.61
N ASN A 736 19.95 -11.87 13.89
CA ASN A 736 20.73 -11.33 15.03
C ASN A 736 20.05 -11.69 16.36
N GLY A 737 20.60 -11.17 17.46
CA GLY A 737 20.05 -11.33 18.80
C GLY A 737 20.65 -12.47 19.60
N ALA A 738 19.86 -13.13 20.44
CA ALA A 738 20.32 -14.21 21.31
C ALA A 738 19.45 -15.47 21.13
N GLY A 739 20.06 -16.58 20.69
CA GLY A 739 19.38 -17.85 20.46
C GLY A 739 19.62 -18.44 19.09
N GLY A 740 18.62 -19.12 18.53
CA GLY A 740 18.73 -19.74 17.21
C GLY A 740 17.57 -20.63 16.80
N ILE A 741 17.67 -21.17 15.58
CA ILE A 741 16.80 -22.25 15.07
C ILE A 741 17.66 -23.52 14.99
N GLN A 742 17.23 -24.58 15.66
CA GLN A 742 18.05 -25.79 15.86
C GLN A 742 18.02 -26.75 14.65
N SER A 743 17.01 -26.69 13.80
CA SER A 743 16.91 -27.45 12.57
C SER A 743 15.96 -26.80 11.58
N VAL A 744 16.14 -27.08 10.31
CA VAL A 744 15.25 -26.59 9.27
C VAL A 744 13.85 -27.24 9.41
N ILE A 745 13.76 -28.56 9.37
CA ILE A 745 12.49 -29.30 9.47
C ILE A 745 12.67 -30.60 10.27
N ASN A 746 11.84 -30.84 11.29
CA ASN A 746 11.77 -32.12 12.03
C ASN A 746 13.12 -32.65 12.51
N GLY A 747 14.02 -31.80 12.97
CA GLY A 747 15.38 -32.19 13.37
C GLY A 747 16.35 -32.44 12.19
N THR A 748 15.96 -32.12 10.97
CA THR A 748 16.79 -32.24 9.75
C THR A 748 17.23 -30.85 9.28
N GLY A 749 18.44 -30.76 8.72
CA GLY A 749 19.08 -29.52 8.28
C GLY A 749 19.93 -28.87 9.36
N PRO A 750 20.90 -28.00 8.99
CA PRO A 750 21.79 -27.33 9.92
C PRO A 750 21.06 -26.35 10.85
N ALA A 751 21.64 -26.10 12.03
CA ALA A 751 21.21 -25.04 12.93
C ALA A 751 21.74 -23.67 12.48
N VAL A 752 21.00 -22.62 12.81
CA VAL A 752 21.43 -21.23 12.67
C VAL A 752 21.36 -20.50 14.00
N SER A 753 22.34 -19.63 14.26
CA SER A 753 22.48 -18.89 15.51
C SER A 753 23.37 -17.66 15.28
N LEU A 754 23.66 -16.89 16.33
CA LEU A 754 24.57 -15.75 16.25
C LEU A 754 25.94 -16.10 15.65
N SER A 755 26.41 -17.35 15.82
CA SER A 755 27.72 -17.77 15.31
C SER A 755 27.79 -17.86 13.77
N ASN A 756 26.67 -17.97 13.10
CA ASN A 756 26.53 -17.96 11.63
C ASN A 756 25.42 -17.01 11.17
N SER A 757 25.24 -15.90 11.89
CA SER A 757 24.26 -14.87 11.58
C SER A 757 24.38 -14.38 10.13
N GLY A 758 23.24 -14.23 9.45
CA GLY A 758 23.17 -13.83 8.04
C GLY A 758 23.54 -14.93 7.04
N GLN A 759 23.93 -16.13 7.50
CA GLN A 759 24.21 -17.26 6.62
C GLN A 759 23.03 -18.22 6.59
N PRO A 760 22.51 -18.59 5.41
CA PRO A 760 21.41 -19.55 5.31
C PRO A 760 21.85 -20.98 5.69
N ALA A 761 20.95 -21.71 6.30
CA ALA A 761 21.00 -23.16 6.41
C ALA A 761 20.03 -23.76 5.42
N ASP A 762 20.55 -24.21 4.30
CA ASP A 762 19.77 -24.72 3.17
C ASP A 762 19.47 -26.21 3.30
N LEU A 763 18.27 -26.60 2.88
CA LEU A 763 17.84 -27.99 2.73
C LEU A 763 17.11 -28.18 1.39
N VAL A 764 17.79 -28.79 0.44
CA VAL A 764 17.32 -28.92 -0.97
C VAL A 764 16.01 -29.72 -1.09
N SER A 765 15.81 -30.72 -0.23
CA SER A 765 14.58 -31.55 -0.27
C SER A 765 14.29 -32.21 1.07
N TYR A 766 13.00 -32.42 1.32
CA TYR A 766 12.48 -33.18 2.46
C TYR A 766 11.15 -33.85 2.09
N PRO A 767 10.90 -35.11 2.51
CA PRO A 767 11.85 -36.13 2.89
C PRO A 767 12.71 -36.56 1.75
#